data_5e6877e2340221424cfef58c8aaca929
#
_entry.id   5e6877e2340221424cfef58c8aaca929
#
_cell.length_a   1.000
_cell.length_b   1.000
_cell.length_c   1.000
_cell.angle_alpha   90.00
_cell.angle_beta   90.00
_cell.angle_gamma   90.00
#
_symmetry.space_group_name_H-M   'P 1'
#
loop_
_entity.id
_entity.type
_entity.pdbx_description
1 polymer ?
#
loop_
_entity_poly.entity_id
_entity_poly.type
_entity_poly.pdbx_seq_one_letter_code
_entity_poly.pdbx_strand_id
1 'polypeptide(L)'
;LLPGLLSPPQSIGPIEKHPSMPDLLLELRSEEIPARLQRKAAGDLKKLLTDALVEAGLTYEGAREYWTPRRLTLDIRGLNTRSADVREDRKGPSTTANEKAIEGFLRSAGLADVSQAHVHTDPKKGDFYVAHIVKPGRPTEQIVADVMPGIIRNFPWPKPMRSGVASAKPGSLRWVRPLQSIVCTFGPENEETQIIPFEVDGIVASNITYGHRFHAPDAITVRRFADYAEKLERAKVILDGERRKQIIAADAANIAFANGLELVEDEALLEEVSGLVEWPQVLLGSFEADYLAIPPEIIRLTIKTNQKCFVTRPIGGEGLSNRFILVANIEARDGGAEIVHGNGKVVRARLSDAKHFWTRDQGDLPDLATLEASAKKFDLDLTKPLDQRMAKLDALNVTFHAKLGTQGERVARIRALAAELSKATGADPALVDRAVVLAKADLRTEAVGEFPELQGLMGRKYALLQGEDASVAAAIEDHWKPQGPSDRLPADAVGLTVALADKLDTLVGFWAIDEKPTGSKDPYALRRAALGVVRILLERKVRLPLSSVLADADLLSFFHDRLKVYLRDLGARHDLIDAVLAAAPSSDPSGHLLPVGEKREQGAAAGGSSPQRGEGGAHAPDEGGAATNATHTNATTTNAGATGANDDLLTVARRVEALTAFITAEEGLNLLAGTKRATQLLAAEEKKGTQVANTVDPALFVLDAEKALYAAVTKASEDAAAAVEAEDFRSAMAALSALRGPVDQFFVDVLVNDDDPAIRANRLALLGQIRAATGTVADFSKISG
;
A
#
# COMPACT_ATOMS: atom_id res chain seq x y z
N LEU A 1 -64.61 -37.83 -27.02
CA LEU A 1 -65.93 -37.70 -26.35
C LEU A 1 -65.87 -36.67 -25.21
N LEU A 2 -66.61 -35.59 -25.42
CA LEU A 2 -67.04 -34.50 -24.60
C LEU A 2 -66.04 -33.32 -24.33
N PRO A 3 -66.46 -32.08 -24.69
CA PRO A 3 -65.72 -30.84 -24.53
C PRO A 3 -66.03 -30.18 -23.21
N GLY A 4 -64.98 -29.89 -22.45
CA GLY A 4 -65.05 -29.04 -21.23
C GLY A 4 -64.83 -27.58 -21.61
N LEU A 5 -65.80 -26.75 -21.29
CA LEU A 5 -65.85 -25.31 -21.45
C LEU A 5 -64.67 -24.60 -20.77
N LEU A 6 -63.84 -23.97 -21.58
CA LEU A 6 -62.86 -23.00 -21.12
C LEU A 6 -63.53 -21.64 -21.01
N SER A 7 -63.61 -21.11 -19.81
CA SER A 7 -64.00 -19.72 -19.53
C SER A 7 -62.97 -18.75 -20.12
N PRO A 8 -63.34 -17.61 -20.69
CA PRO A 8 -62.41 -16.64 -21.21
C PRO A 8 -61.55 -16.04 -20.09
N PRO A 9 -60.25 -15.73 -20.35
CA PRO A 9 -59.38 -15.12 -19.35
C PRO A 9 -59.96 -13.72 -18.98
N GLN A 10 -60.05 -13.51 -17.68
CA GLN A 10 -60.36 -12.20 -17.13
C GLN A 10 -59.35 -11.17 -17.62
N SER A 11 -59.83 -10.05 -18.15
CA SER A 11 -59.01 -8.90 -18.53
C SER A 11 -58.16 -8.47 -17.33
N ILE A 12 -56.85 -8.63 -17.43
CA ILE A 12 -55.88 -8.00 -16.54
C ILE A 12 -56.07 -6.49 -16.70
N GLY A 13 -56.54 -5.83 -15.66
CA GLY A 13 -56.62 -4.37 -15.61
C GLY A 13 -55.25 -3.74 -15.94
N PRO A 14 -55.21 -2.47 -16.34
CA PRO A 14 -53.97 -1.81 -16.67
C PRO A 14 -53.04 -1.92 -15.48
N ILE A 15 -51.86 -2.52 -15.72
CA ILE A 15 -50.74 -2.50 -14.75
C ILE A 15 -50.47 -1.02 -14.49
N GLU A 16 -50.78 -0.53 -13.32
CA GLU A 16 -50.33 0.78 -12.87
C GLU A 16 -48.79 0.77 -12.99
N LYS A 17 -48.29 1.48 -14.00
CA LYS A 17 -46.86 1.71 -14.15
C LYS A 17 -46.43 2.53 -12.93
N HIS A 18 -45.71 1.92 -12.00
CA HIS A 18 -45.00 2.68 -11.00
C HIS A 18 -44.19 3.77 -11.72
N PRO A 19 -44.23 5.03 -11.28
CA PRO A 19 -43.44 6.08 -11.88
C PRO A 19 -41.97 5.63 -11.84
N SER A 20 -41.34 5.53 -13.01
CA SER A 20 -39.91 5.19 -13.08
C SER A 20 -39.13 6.25 -12.33
N MET A 21 -38.27 5.82 -11.41
CA MET A 21 -37.36 6.72 -10.69
C MET A 21 -36.46 7.43 -11.70
N PRO A 22 -36.16 8.73 -11.51
CA PRO A 22 -35.30 9.48 -12.42
C PRO A 22 -33.84 9.00 -12.41
N ASP A 23 -33.16 9.22 -13.53
CA ASP A 23 -31.75 8.98 -13.69
C ASP A 23 -30.97 10.29 -13.89
N LEU A 24 -29.73 10.32 -13.43
CA LEU A 24 -28.81 11.44 -13.61
C LEU A 24 -27.68 11.02 -14.54
N LEU A 25 -27.50 11.76 -15.64
CA LEU A 25 -26.32 11.68 -16.50
C LEU A 25 -25.42 12.88 -16.25
N LEU A 26 -24.16 12.64 -15.91
CA LEU A 26 -23.11 13.65 -15.80
C LEU A 26 -21.95 13.30 -16.72
N GLU A 27 -21.52 14.25 -17.55
CA GLU A 27 -20.24 14.18 -18.31
C GLU A 27 -19.40 15.39 -17.99
N LEU A 28 -18.12 15.19 -17.69
CA LEU A 28 -17.08 16.21 -17.62
C LEU A 28 -16.10 15.97 -18.78
N ARG A 29 -16.20 16.73 -19.87
CA ARG A 29 -15.38 16.60 -21.06
C ARG A 29 -14.22 17.59 -21.04
N SER A 30 -13.00 17.07 -21.24
CA SER A 30 -11.76 17.86 -21.23
C SER A 30 -10.86 17.54 -22.42
N GLU A 31 -9.68 18.14 -22.50
CA GLU A 31 -8.58 17.61 -23.31
C GLU A 31 -8.06 16.30 -22.68
N GLU A 32 -7.13 15.62 -23.38
CA GLU A 32 -6.74 14.23 -23.10
C GLU A 32 -6.18 14.06 -21.67
N ILE A 33 -6.95 13.40 -20.83
CA ILE A 33 -6.58 12.99 -19.47
C ILE A 33 -5.52 11.87 -19.58
N PRO A 34 -4.38 11.96 -18.88
CA PRO A 34 -3.40 10.87 -18.88
C PRO A 34 -4.02 9.53 -18.52
N ALA A 35 -3.76 8.49 -19.32
CA ALA A 35 -4.41 7.18 -19.23
C ALA A 35 -4.40 6.62 -17.79
N ARG A 36 -3.24 6.69 -17.11
CA ARG A 36 -3.05 6.23 -15.72
C ARG A 36 -3.94 6.91 -14.67
N LEU A 37 -4.56 8.05 -15.00
CA LEU A 37 -5.41 8.81 -14.08
C LEU A 37 -6.90 8.59 -14.32
N GLN A 38 -7.30 8.12 -15.50
CA GLN A 38 -8.70 8.09 -15.96
C GLN A 38 -9.57 7.22 -15.06
N ARG A 39 -9.22 5.96 -14.87
CA ARG A 39 -9.98 5.01 -14.02
C ARG A 39 -10.15 5.53 -12.59
N LYS A 40 -9.05 5.98 -11.99
CA LYS A 40 -9.11 6.54 -10.63
C LYS A 40 -9.98 7.79 -10.58
N ALA A 41 -9.83 8.70 -11.53
CA ALA A 41 -10.63 9.93 -11.58
C ALA A 41 -12.13 9.65 -11.77
N ALA A 42 -12.49 8.66 -12.59
CA ALA A 42 -13.88 8.25 -12.74
C ALA A 42 -14.45 7.69 -11.43
N GLY A 43 -13.69 6.87 -10.71
CA GLY A 43 -14.04 6.39 -9.38
C GLY A 43 -14.12 7.50 -8.33
N ASP A 44 -13.18 8.45 -8.34
CA ASP A 44 -13.21 9.61 -7.44
C ASP A 44 -14.46 10.48 -7.72
N LEU A 45 -14.81 10.71 -9.00
CA LEU A 45 -16.03 11.46 -9.37
C LEU A 45 -17.28 10.77 -8.84
N LYS A 46 -17.38 9.44 -9.06
CA LYS A 46 -18.50 8.65 -8.53
C LYS A 46 -18.61 8.81 -7.01
N LYS A 47 -17.52 8.57 -6.31
CA LYS A 47 -17.47 8.65 -4.85
C LYS A 47 -17.89 10.03 -4.33
N LEU A 48 -17.28 11.10 -4.86
CA LEU A 48 -17.55 12.47 -4.41
C LEU A 48 -19.01 12.87 -4.61
N LEU A 49 -19.61 12.54 -5.76
CA LEU A 49 -21.00 12.89 -6.02
C LEU A 49 -21.96 12.02 -5.21
N THR A 50 -21.73 10.69 -5.16
CA THR A 50 -22.62 9.80 -4.40
C THR A 50 -22.58 10.07 -2.90
N ASP A 51 -21.39 10.36 -2.33
CA ASP A 51 -21.26 10.76 -0.93
C ASP A 51 -22.06 12.06 -0.66
N ALA A 52 -21.95 13.06 -1.53
CA ALA A 52 -22.66 14.33 -1.38
C ALA A 52 -24.20 14.16 -1.50
N LEU A 53 -24.68 13.29 -2.40
CA LEU A 53 -26.10 12.97 -2.53
C LEU A 53 -26.64 12.27 -1.27
N VAL A 54 -25.91 11.29 -0.74
CA VAL A 54 -26.28 10.57 0.48
C VAL A 54 -26.27 11.52 1.70
N GLU A 55 -25.26 12.39 1.80
CA GLU A 55 -25.18 13.40 2.87
C GLU A 55 -26.37 14.39 2.82
N ALA A 56 -26.85 14.68 1.62
CA ALA A 56 -28.05 15.51 1.42
C ALA A 56 -29.37 14.74 1.66
N GLY A 57 -29.33 13.46 2.01
CA GLY A 57 -30.51 12.62 2.28
C GLY A 57 -31.18 12.07 1.03
N LEU A 58 -30.44 11.94 -0.08
CA LEU A 58 -30.91 11.29 -1.31
C LEU A 58 -30.45 9.83 -1.35
N THR A 59 -31.27 8.97 -1.95
CA THR A 59 -30.95 7.57 -2.24
C THR A 59 -31.04 7.30 -3.74
N TYR A 60 -30.30 6.28 -4.18
CA TYR A 60 -30.24 5.86 -5.59
C TYR A 60 -30.11 4.32 -5.68
N GLU A 61 -30.50 3.73 -6.80
CA GLU A 61 -30.44 2.29 -7.01
C GLU A 61 -29.05 1.81 -7.45
N GLY A 62 -28.38 2.62 -8.28
CA GLY A 62 -27.04 2.28 -8.77
C GLY A 62 -26.29 3.47 -9.33
N ALA A 63 -24.96 3.40 -9.31
CA ALA A 63 -24.07 4.39 -9.91
C ALA A 63 -22.93 3.70 -10.64
N ARG A 64 -22.74 4.03 -11.92
CA ARG A 64 -21.66 3.48 -12.73
C ARG A 64 -20.86 4.58 -13.41
N GLU A 65 -19.54 4.48 -13.26
CA GLU A 65 -18.59 5.39 -13.87
C GLU A 65 -18.07 4.86 -15.20
N TYR A 66 -17.79 5.79 -16.12
CA TYR A 66 -17.17 5.55 -17.41
C TYR A 66 -16.13 6.60 -17.69
N TRP A 67 -15.15 6.25 -18.52
CA TRP A 67 -14.08 7.18 -18.91
C TRP A 67 -13.58 6.93 -20.32
N THR A 68 -13.14 8.00 -20.96
CA THR A 68 -12.36 8.00 -22.18
C THR A 68 -11.14 8.90 -22.00
N PRO A 69 -10.21 8.98 -22.95
CA PRO A 69 -9.15 10.00 -22.91
C PRO A 69 -9.68 11.41 -22.62
N ARG A 70 -10.88 11.75 -23.07
CA ARG A 70 -11.39 13.13 -23.04
C ARG A 70 -12.59 13.36 -22.15
N ARG A 71 -13.07 12.34 -21.41
CA ARG A 71 -14.28 12.49 -20.57
C ARG A 71 -14.28 11.58 -19.35
N LEU A 72 -14.90 12.11 -18.30
CA LEU A 72 -15.35 11.33 -17.15
C LEU A 72 -16.88 11.37 -17.16
N THR A 73 -17.52 10.22 -17.10
CA THR A 73 -18.99 10.13 -17.17
C THR A 73 -19.51 9.32 -15.99
N LEU A 74 -20.65 9.73 -15.47
CA LEU A 74 -21.36 9.05 -14.40
C LEU A 74 -22.83 8.87 -14.76
N ASP A 75 -23.31 7.64 -14.65
CA ASP A 75 -24.71 7.23 -14.78
C ASP A 75 -25.22 6.85 -13.39
N ILE A 76 -26.15 7.63 -12.82
CA ILE A 76 -26.80 7.32 -11.54
C ILE A 76 -28.27 7.02 -11.82
N ARG A 77 -28.69 5.81 -11.47
CA ARG A 77 -30.03 5.31 -11.75
C ARG A 77 -30.87 5.28 -10.48
N GLY A 78 -32.18 5.51 -10.67
CA GLY A 78 -33.12 5.43 -9.58
C GLY A 78 -32.87 6.46 -8.47
N LEU A 79 -32.51 7.69 -8.83
CA LEU A 79 -32.21 8.76 -7.89
C LEU A 79 -33.53 9.47 -7.48
N ASN A 80 -33.76 9.64 -6.19
CA ASN A 80 -34.95 10.33 -5.68
C ASN A 80 -35.07 11.74 -6.26
N THR A 81 -36.30 12.21 -6.50
CA THR A 81 -36.60 13.57 -6.99
C THR A 81 -36.32 14.64 -5.96
N ARG A 82 -36.35 14.29 -4.68
CA ARG A 82 -36.06 15.21 -3.56
C ARG A 82 -35.54 14.44 -2.35
N SER A 83 -34.82 15.11 -1.48
CA SER A 83 -34.42 14.56 -0.20
C SER A 83 -35.63 14.46 0.76
N ALA A 84 -35.49 13.59 1.78
CA ALA A 84 -36.49 13.48 2.84
C ALA A 84 -36.52 14.76 3.70
N ASP A 85 -37.69 15.03 4.27
CA ASP A 85 -37.80 16.08 5.27
C ASP A 85 -37.00 15.71 6.52
N VAL A 86 -36.13 16.61 6.97
CA VAL A 86 -35.35 16.42 8.19
C VAL A 86 -36.10 16.98 9.38
N ARG A 87 -36.37 16.11 10.35
CA ARG A 87 -36.97 16.51 11.63
C ARG A 87 -35.85 16.67 12.65
N GLU A 88 -35.73 17.87 13.19
CA GLU A 88 -34.74 18.22 14.22
C GLU A 88 -35.49 18.63 15.48
N ASP A 89 -35.28 17.89 16.57
CA ASP A 89 -35.82 18.26 17.89
C ASP A 89 -34.79 19.13 18.61
N ARG A 90 -35.08 20.43 18.70
CA ARG A 90 -34.22 21.37 19.38
C ARG A 90 -34.69 21.60 20.80
N LYS A 91 -33.87 21.20 21.77
CA LYS A 91 -34.12 21.41 23.17
C LYS A 91 -33.94 22.90 23.53
N GLY A 92 -34.98 23.45 24.15
CA GLY A 92 -35.04 24.83 24.63
C GLY A 92 -34.77 24.95 26.16
N PRO A 93 -34.99 26.14 26.68
CA PRO A 93 -34.87 26.43 28.10
C PRO A 93 -36.02 25.81 28.92
N SER A 94 -35.87 25.79 30.26
CA SER A 94 -36.99 25.44 31.16
C SER A 94 -38.19 26.36 30.95
N THR A 95 -39.40 25.83 31.17
CA THR A 95 -40.64 26.61 31.12
C THR A 95 -40.67 27.76 32.11
N THR A 96 -39.82 27.69 33.18
CA THR A 96 -39.62 28.74 34.18
C THR A 96 -38.48 29.67 33.88
N ALA A 97 -37.82 29.57 32.72
CA ALA A 97 -36.73 30.41 32.33
C ALA A 97 -37.11 31.87 32.09
N ASN A 98 -36.14 32.79 32.16
CA ASN A 98 -36.42 34.20 31.91
C ASN A 98 -36.80 34.46 30.44
N GLU A 99 -37.54 35.53 30.22
CA GLU A 99 -38.11 35.91 28.90
C GLU A 99 -37.02 36.01 27.82
N LYS A 100 -35.82 36.52 28.10
CA LYS A 100 -34.70 36.61 27.17
C LYS A 100 -34.17 35.23 26.71
N ALA A 101 -34.19 34.21 27.58
CA ALA A 101 -33.80 32.86 27.20
C ALA A 101 -34.84 32.19 26.30
N ILE A 102 -36.13 32.45 26.57
CA ILE A 102 -37.23 31.96 25.72
C ILE A 102 -37.19 32.65 24.35
N GLU A 103 -37.04 33.97 24.28
CA GLU A 103 -36.89 34.69 23.02
C GLU A 103 -35.67 34.22 22.20
N GLY A 104 -34.55 33.99 22.85
CA GLY A 104 -33.33 33.46 22.25
C GLY A 104 -33.57 32.07 21.63
N PHE A 105 -34.32 31.21 22.32
CA PHE A 105 -34.72 29.89 21.84
C PHE A 105 -35.65 30.01 20.65
N LEU A 106 -36.74 30.80 20.73
CA LEU A 106 -37.70 31.01 19.66
C LEU A 106 -37.00 31.50 18.39
N ARG A 107 -36.16 32.53 18.52
CA ARG A 107 -35.35 33.05 17.38
C ARG A 107 -34.47 31.99 16.77
N SER A 108 -33.80 31.19 17.59
CA SER A 108 -32.89 30.12 17.11
C SER A 108 -33.63 28.95 16.48
N ALA A 109 -34.84 28.69 16.94
CA ALA A 109 -35.73 27.64 16.44
C ALA A 109 -36.61 28.09 15.25
N GLY A 110 -36.62 29.39 14.92
CA GLY A 110 -37.48 29.94 13.87
C GLY A 110 -38.96 29.95 14.22
N LEU A 111 -39.30 29.93 15.52
CA LEU A 111 -40.67 29.95 16.03
C LEU A 111 -41.11 31.40 16.27
N ALA A 112 -42.35 31.70 15.91
CA ALA A 112 -42.92 33.03 16.13
C ALA A 112 -43.40 33.24 17.58
N ASP A 113 -43.85 32.17 18.23
CA ASP A 113 -44.40 32.19 19.58
C ASP A 113 -44.12 30.90 20.34
N VAL A 114 -44.09 30.96 21.67
CA VAL A 114 -43.81 29.84 22.56
C VAL A 114 -44.87 28.73 22.46
N SER A 115 -46.10 29.06 22.06
CA SER A 115 -47.17 28.07 21.84
C SER A 115 -46.87 27.07 20.71
N GLN A 116 -45.92 27.40 19.84
CA GLN A 116 -45.45 26.51 18.77
C GLN A 116 -44.40 25.49 19.26
N ALA A 117 -43.89 25.66 20.51
CA ALA A 117 -42.96 24.72 21.12
C ALA A 117 -43.75 23.69 21.97
N HIS A 118 -43.26 22.44 21.97
CA HIS A 118 -43.81 21.40 22.83
C HIS A 118 -43.13 21.47 24.21
N VAL A 119 -43.91 21.23 25.28
CA VAL A 119 -43.34 21.08 26.63
C VAL A 119 -43.04 19.62 26.86
N HIS A 120 -41.77 19.33 27.16
CA HIS A 120 -41.30 17.98 27.54
C HIS A 120 -41.01 17.93 29.03
N THR A 121 -41.60 16.97 29.72
CA THR A 121 -41.41 16.75 31.16
C THR A 121 -40.32 15.72 31.40
N ASP A 122 -39.21 16.12 32.03
CA ASP A 122 -38.15 15.23 32.46
C ASP A 122 -38.24 15.04 33.98
N PRO A 123 -38.34 13.78 34.49
CA PRO A 123 -38.50 13.53 35.93
C PRO A 123 -37.36 14.08 36.82
N LYS A 124 -36.17 14.33 36.22
CA LYS A 124 -34.98 14.83 36.95
C LYS A 124 -34.70 16.30 36.68
N LYS A 125 -35.11 16.84 35.57
CA LYS A 125 -34.72 18.21 35.11
C LYS A 125 -35.91 19.17 35.02
N GLY A 126 -37.15 18.71 35.27
CA GLY A 126 -38.37 19.51 35.17
C GLY A 126 -38.78 19.73 33.70
N ASP A 127 -39.77 20.62 33.51
CA ASP A 127 -40.35 20.94 32.23
C ASP A 127 -39.48 21.91 31.43
N PHE A 128 -39.31 21.59 30.13
CA PHE A 128 -38.57 22.43 29.20
C PHE A 128 -39.22 22.44 27.82
N TYR A 129 -38.97 23.48 27.05
CA TYR A 129 -39.47 23.61 25.68
C TYR A 129 -38.68 22.75 24.72
N VAL A 130 -39.34 22.16 23.72
CA VAL A 130 -38.76 21.45 22.58
C VAL A 130 -39.39 21.98 21.30
N ALA A 131 -38.57 22.45 20.39
CA ALA A 131 -38.98 22.82 19.05
C ALA A 131 -38.82 21.64 18.08
N HIS A 132 -39.92 21.18 17.48
CA HIS A 132 -39.87 20.22 16.38
C HIS A 132 -39.75 20.99 15.07
N ILE A 133 -38.50 21.11 14.58
CA ILE A 133 -38.19 21.84 13.35
C ILE A 133 -38.25 20.85 12.20
N VAL A 134 -39.19 21.07 11.28
CA VAL A 134 -39.25 20.30 10.02
C VAL A 134 -38.56 21.15 8.94
N LYS A 135 -37.40 20.71 8.48
CA LYS A 135 -36.75 21.28 7.30
C LYS A 135 -37.24 20.49 6.09
N PRO A 136 -37.98 21.13 5.17
CA PRO A 136 -38.49 20.42 3.99
C PRO A 136 -37.34 19.94 3.13
N GLY A 137 -37.48 18.75 2.60
CA GLY A 137 -36.51 18.18 1.66
C GLY A 137 -36.32 19.08 0.44
N ARG A 138 -35.14 19.04 -0.16
CA ARG A 138 -34.78 19.88 -1.31
C ARG A 138 -34.92 19.07 -2.61
N PRO A 139 -35.28 19.68 -3.73
CA PRO A 139 -35.22 19.05 -5.05
C PRO A 139 -33.82 18.57 -5.39
N THR A 140 -33.73 17.43 -6.03
CA THR A 140 -32.42 16.80 -6.40
C THR A 140 -31.63 17.69 -7.34
N GLU A 141 -32.27 18.37 -8.28
CA GLU A 141 -31.66 19.30 -9.22
C GLU A 141 -30.92 20.44 -8.49
N GLN A 142 -31.54 20.98 -7.43
CA GLN A 142 -30.93 22.03 -6.63
C GLN A 142 -29.71 21.50 -5.84
N ILE A 143 -29.83 20.30 -5.29
CA ILE A 143 -28.72 19.67 -4.53
C ILE A 143 -27.52 19.44 -5.46
N VAL A 144 -27.75 18.85 -6.65
CA VAL A 144 -26.70 18.61 -7.64
C VAL A 144 -26.09 19.93 -8.13
N ALA A 145 -26.91 20.94 -8.41
CA ALA A 145 -26.43 22.25 -8.85
C ALA A 145 -25.52 22.93 -7.81
N ASP A 146 -25.82 22.76 -6.52
CA ASP A 146 -25.02 23.33 -5.43
C ASP A 146 -23.71 22.59 -5.18
N VAL A 147 -23.70 21.26 -5.28
CA VAL A 147 -22.50 20.46 -4.93
C VAL A 147 -21.49 20.34 -6.08
N MET A 148 -21.97 20.28 -7.33
CA MET A 148 -21.12 20.05 -8.49
C MET A 148 -20.01 21.09 -8.70
N PRO A 149 -20.24 22.40 -8.58
CA PRO A 149 -19.17 23.39 -8.70
C PRO A 149 -18.05 23.18 -7.67
N GLY A 150 -18.41 22.82 -6.45
CA GLY A 150 -17.46 22.49 -5.38
C GLY A 150 -16.64 21.22 -5.69
N ILE A 151 -17.30 20.16 -6.16
CA ILE A 151 -16.63 18.90 -6.55
C ILE A 151 -15.65 19.15 -7.68
N ILE A 152 -16.03 19.89 -8.73
CA ILE A 152 -15.18 20.16 -9.88
C ILE A 152 -13.97 21.03 -9.48
N ARG A 153 -14.16 22.09 -8.68
CA ARG A 153 -13.07 23.00 -8.25
C ARG A 153 -12.07 22.31 -7.34
N ASN A 154 -12.51 21.42 -6.47
CA ASN A 154 -11.69 20.74 -5.47
C ASN A 154 -11.36 19.29 -5.86
N PHE A 155 -11.51 18.94 -7.14
CA PHE A 155 -11.27 17.59 -7.62
C PHE A 155 -9.83 17.12 -7.30
N PRO A 156 -9.61 15.90 -6.77
CA PRO A 156 -8.32 15.47 -6.22
C PRO A 156 -7.30 15.06 -7.31
N TRP A 157 -7.05 15.94 -8.26
CA TRP A 157 -6.02 15.72 -9.26
C TRP A 157 -4.62 15.76 -8.62
N PRO A 158 -3.76 14.77 -8.89
CA PRO A 158 -2.40 14.78 -8.33
C PRO A 158 -1.58 15.99 -8.79
N LYS A 159 -1.81 16.44 -10.02
CA LYS A 159 -1.12 17.58 -10.64
C LYS A 159 -2.08 18.33 -11.56
N PRO A 160 -2.91 19.24 -11.00
CA PRO A 160 -3.75 20.10 -11.83
C PRO A 160 -2.90 21.16 -12.53
N MET A 161 -3.37 21.63 -13.70
CA MET A 161 -2.68 22.64 -14.50
C MET A 161 -3.52 23.90 -14.66
N ARG A 162 -2.86 24.99 -15.03
CA ARG A 162 -3.48 26.21 -15.56
C ARG A 162 -3.45 26.15 -17.09
N SER A 163 -4.50 26.63 -17.75
CA SER A 163 -4.67 26.51 -19.18
C SER A 163 -5.02 27.86 -19.81
N GLY A 164 -4.06 28.47 -20.50
CA GLY A 164 -4.24 29.71 -21.24
C GLY A 164 -4.54 30.94 -20.36
N VAL A 165 -4.96 32.02 -21.01
CA VAL A 165 -5.24 33.31 -20.37
C VAL A 165 -6.42 33.26 -19.41
N ALA A 166 -7.43 32.42 -19.69
CA ALA A 166 -8.61 32.26 -18.83
C ALA A 166 -8.27 31.78 -17.42
N SER A 167 -7.23 30.95 -17.26
CA SER A 167 -6.78 30.42 -15.97
C SER A 167 -5.65 31.24 -15.30
N ALA A 168 -5.32 32.42 -15.81
CA ALA A 168 -4.27 33.28 -15.26
C ALA A 168 -4.70 33.97 -13.95
N LYS A 169 -6.00 34.22 -13.76
CA LYS A 169 -6.53 34.90 -12.57
C LYS A 169 -6.45 34.01 -11.33
N PRO A 170 -6.20 34.55 -10.13
CA PRO A 170 -6.34 33.83 -8.87
C PRO A 170 -7.76 33.23 -8.72
N GLY A 171 -7.88 31.99 -8.28
CA GLY A 171 -9.17 31.31 -8.10
C GLY A 171 -9.76 30.66 -9.34
N SER A 172 -9.14 30.80 -10.53
CA SER A 172 -9.56 30.09 -11.75
C SER A 172 -9.48 28.58 -11.59
N LEU A 173 -10.34 27.86 -12.32
CA LEU A 173 -10.38 26.40 -12.33
C LEU A 173 -9.00 25.81 -12.68
N ARG A 174 -8.61 24.82 -11.90
CA ARG A 174 -7.41 24.02 -12.12
C ARG A 174 -7.82 22.55 -12.33
N TRP A 175 -7.78 22.12 -13.58
CA TRP A 175 -8.11 20.75 -13.97
C TRP A 175 -6.85 20.04 -14.47
N VAL A 176 -6.86 18.70 -14.58
CA VAL A 176 -5.68 17.96 -15.08
C VAL A 176 -5.36 18.31 -16.54
N ARG A 177 -6.39 18.60 -17.34
CA ARG A 177 -6.36 19.15 -18.69
C ARG A 177 -7.55 20.11 -18.83
N PRO A 178 -7.53 21.06 -19.76
CA PRO A 178 -8.63 22.04 -19.90
C PRO A 178 -10.00 21.35 -19.97
N LEU A 179 -10.87 21.65 -19.01
CA LEU A 179 -12.29 21.28 -19.07
C LEU A 179 -12.96 22.10 -20.17
N GLN A 180 -13.75 21.47 -21.03
CA GLN A 180 -14.36 22.09 -22.21
C GLN A 180 -15.87 22.19 -22.18
N SER A 181 -16.55 21.14 -21.67
CA SER A 181 -17.99 21.11 -21.57
C SER A 181 -18.47 20.22 -20.44
N ILE A 182 -19.68 20.48 -19.98
CA ILE A 182 -20.35 19.73 -18.94
C ILE A 182 -21.72 19.32 -19.48
N VAL A 183 -22.03 18.02 -19.43
CA VAL A 183 -23.42 17.54 -19.58
C VAL A 183 -23.92 17.19 -18.19
N CYS A 184 -25.11 17.70 -17.83
CA CYS A 184 -25.79 17.31 -16.60
C CYS A 184 -27.29 17.31 -16.84
N THR A 185 -27.89 16.11 -16.96
CA THR A 185 -29.32 15.94 -17.21
C THR A 185 -29.94 15.01 -16.19
N PHE A 186 -31.17 15.29 -15.79
CA PHE A 186 -31.93 14.54 -14.80
C PHE A 186 -33.38 14.37 -15.23
N GLY A 187 -33.96 13.21 -15.03
CA GLY A 187 -35.36 12.95 -15.30
C GLY A 187 -35.71 11.47 -15.41
N PRO A 188 -37.00 11.14 -15.31
CA PRO A 188 -37.51 9.78 -15.41
C PRO A 188 -37.39 9.25 -16.85
N GLU A 189 -37.45 7.91 -17.00
CA GLU A 189 -37.26 7.26 -18.30
C GLU A 189 -38.31 7.66 -19.34
N ASN A 190 -39.53 7.94 -18.90
CA ASN A 190 -40.69 8.17 -19.76
C ASN A 190 -41.00 9.65 -20.06
N GLU A 191 -40.17 10.57 -19.55
CA GLU A 191 -40.38 12.02 -19.72
C GLU A 191 -39.14 12.68 -20.31
N GLU A 192 -39.26 13.93 -20.79
CA GLU A 192 -38.08 14.71 -21.20
C GLU A 192 -37.22 15.04 -19.99
N THR A 193 -35.92 14.79 -20.12
CA THR A 193 -34.96 15.12 -19.08
C THR A 193 -34.71 16.63 -19.00
N GLN A 194 -34.51 17.12 -17.78
CA GLN A 194 -34.16 18.51 -17.53
C GLN A 194 -32.65 18.68 -17.44
N ILE A 195 -32.13 19.81 -17.89
CA ILE A 195 -30.75 20.21 -17.67
C ILE A 195 -30.67 20.77 -16.26
N ILE A 196 -29.74 20.26 -15.45
CA ILE A 196 -29.42 20.84 -14.14
C ILE A 196 -28.52 22.04 -14.35
N PRO A 197 -28.99 23.29 -14.06
CA PRO A 197 -28.23 24.49 -14.36
C PRO A 197 -27.16 24.78 -13.31
N PHE A 198 -25.90 24.72 -13.67
CA PHE A 198 -24.78 25.25 -12.90
C PHE A 198 -23.63 25.65 -13.84
N GLU A 199 -22.69 26.42 -13.30
CA GLU A 199 -21.56 26.94 -14.04
C GLU A 199 -20.24 26.80 -13.24
N VAL A 200 -19.17 26.53 -13.95
CA VAL A 200 -17.81 26.53 -13.38
C VAL A 200 -16.86 27.26 -14.35
N ASP A 201 -16.37 28.44 -13.95
CA ASP A 201 -15.43 29.26 -14.73
C ASP A 201 -15.90 29.53 -16.18
N GLY A 202 -17.16 29.88 -16.37
CA GLY A 202 -17.74 30.16 -17.68
C GLY A 202 -18.20 28.92 -18.45
N ILE A 203 -18.00 27.73 -17.93
CA ILE A 203 -18.47 26.47 -18.52
C ILE A 203 -19.83 26.15 -17.93
N VAL A 204 -20.88 26.35 -18.71
CA VAL A 204 -22.28 26.11 -18.29
C VAL A 204 -22.67 24.65 -18.57
N ALA A 205 -23.32 24.02 -17.60
CA ALA A 205 -23.87 22.70 -17.78
C ALA A 205 -24.98 22.71 -18.86
N SER A 206 -25.00 21.69 -19.71
CA SER A 206 -25.90 21.58 -20.85
C SER A 206 -26.32 20.12 -21.09
N ASN A 207 -26.94 19.85 -22.20
CA ASN A 207 -27.23 18.51 -22.73
C ASN A 207 -26.47 18.25 -24.04
N ILE A 208 -25.36 18.96 -24.29
CA ILE A 208 -24.59 18.85 -25.52
C ILE A 208 -23.24 18.20 -25.24
N THR A 209 -22.99 17.07 -25.92
CA THR A 209 -21.68 16.40 -25.98
C THR A 209 -21.13 16.46 -27.42
N TYR A 210 -20.00 15.83 -27.64
CA TYR A 210 -19.32 15.77 -28.95
C TYR A 210 -18.79 14.36 -29.19
N GLY A 211 -18.78 13.95 -30.44
CA GLY A 211 -18.20 12.68 -30.85
C GLY A 211 -16.68 12.68 -30.92
N HIS A 212 -16.15 11.73 -31.67
CA HIS A 212 -14.72 11.59 -31.92
C HIS A 212 -14.18 12.82 -32.67
N ARG A 213 -13.09 13.40 -32.15
CA ARG A 213 -12.58 14.71 -32.61
C ARG A 213 -12.27 14.83 -34.11
N PHE A 214 -11.99 13.69 -34.79
CA PHE A 214 -11.67 13.66 -36.22
C PHE A 214 -12.78 13.03 -37.06
N HIS A 215 -13.52 12.06 -36.53
CA HIS A 215 -14.55 11.34 -37.29
C HIS A 215 -15.95 11.96 -37.17
N ALA A 216 -16.25 12.56 -36.02
CA ALA A 216 -17.55 13.12 -35.73
C ALA A 216 -17.42 14.29 -34.72
N PRO A 217 -16.83 15.44 -35.12
CA PRO A 217 -16.55 16.56 -34.23
C PRO A 217 -17.79 17.36 -33.84
N ASP A 218 -18.93 17.14 -34.47
CA ASP A 218 -20.13 17.93 -34.32
C ASP A 218 -20.79 17.77 -32.95
N ALA A 219 -21.58 18.77 -32.57
CA ALA A 219 -22.34 18.76 -31.31
C ALA A 219 -23.48 17.73 -31.35
N ILE A 220 -23.62 16.98 -30.29
CA ILE A 220 -24.63 15.93 -30.12
C ILE A 220 -25.50 16.27 -28.92
N THR A 221 -26.80 16.48 -29.16
CA THR A 221 -27.76 16.66 -28.08
C THR A 221 -28.12 15.29 -27.48
N VAL A 222 -28.06 15.19 -26.16
CA VAL A 222 -28.33 13.95 -25.41
C VAL A 222 -29.36 14.23 -24.30
N ARG A 223 -30.05 13.18 -23.87
CA ARG A 223 -31.08 13.28 -22.84
C ARG A 223 -30.71 12.44 -21.61
N ARG A 224 -30.45 11.18 -21.80
CA ARG A 224 -30.12 10.22 -20.73
C ARG A 224 -28.98 9.30 -21.14
N PHE A 225 -28.53 8.47 -20.23
CA PHE A 225 -27.38 7.62 -20.46
C PHE A 225 -27.53 6.68 -21.67
N ALA A 226 -28.71 6.09 -21.87
CA ALA A 226 -28.92 5.15 -22.97
C ALA A 226 -28.72 5.79 -24.34
N ASP A 227 -29.35 6.94 -24.62
CA ASP A 227 -29.18 7.64 -25.89
C ASP A 227 -27.82 8.32 -26.01
N TYR A 228 -27.20 8.74 -24.91
CA TYR A 228 -25.85 9.26 -24.85
C TYR A 228 -24.83 8.21 -25.30
N ALA A 229 -24.86 7.01 -24.71
CA ALA A 229 -23.94 5.93 -25.04
C ALA A 229 -24.09 5.48 -26.50
N GLU A 230 -25.34 5.32 -26.99
CA GLU A 230 -25.62 4.94 -28.38
C GLU A 230 -25.14 6.00 -29.38
N LYS A 231 -25.41 7.28 -29.12
CA LYS A 231 -24.98 8.39 -29.98
C LYS A 231 -23.48 8.54 -30.02
N LEU A 232 -22.80 8.35 -28.90
CA LEU A 232 -21.33 8.37 -28.84
C LEU A 232 -20.72 7.21 -29.65
N GLU A 233 -21.28 6.00 -29.56
CA GLU A 233 -20.77 4.87 -30.34
C GLU A 233 -20.95 5.09 -31.86
N ARG A 234 -22.10 5.64 -32.29
CA ARG A 234 -22.31 6.06 -33.68
C ARG A 234 -21.33 7.17 -34.10
N ALA A 235 -20.95 8.02 -33.15
CA ALA A 235 -19.97 9.08 -33.33
C ALA A 235 -18.53 8.65 -33.07
N LYS A 236 -18.24 7.33 -33.17
CA LYS A 236 -16.91 6.74 -33.07
C LYS A 236 -16.24 6.97 -31.70
N VAL A 237 -17.02 6.83 -30.61
CA VAL A 237 -16.52 6.87 -29.24
C VAL A 237 -17.09 5.66 -28.47
N ILE A 238 -16.20 4.75 -28.09
CA ILE A 238 -16.54 3.65 -27.19
C ILE A 238 -16.33 4.16 -25.76
N LEU A 239 -17.44 4.40 -25.05
CA LEU A 239 -17.43 5.02 -23.73
C LEU A 239 -16.82 4.12 -22.65
N ASP A 240 -17.14 2.82 -22.67
CA ASP A 240 -16.69 1.84 -21.69
C ASP A 240 -15.23 1.47 -21.88
N GLY A 241 -14.36 1.80 -20.89
CA GLY A 241 -12.92 1.53 -20.93
C GLY A 241 -12.59 0.04 -20.97
N GLU A 242 -13.35 -0.80 -20.27
CA GLU A 242 -13.14 -2.25 -20.29
C GLU A 242 -13.49 -2.83 -21.68
N ARG A 243 -14.55 -2.34 -22.30
CA ARG A 243 -14.90 -2.75 -23.67
C ARG A 243 -13.81 -2.36 -24.68
N ARG A 244 -13.21 -1.17 -24.56
CA ARG A 244 -12.07 -0.78 -25.40
C ARG A 244 -10.87 -1.74 -25.22
N LYS A 245 -10.54 -2.12 -23.98
CA LYS A 245 -9.50 -3.12 -23.70
C LYS A 245 -9.79 -4.46 -24.38
N GLN A 246 -11.01 -4.96 -24.24
CA GLN A 246 -11.43 -6.24 -24.85
C GLN A 246 -11.30 -6.20 -26.37
N ILE A 247 -11.73 -5.11 -27.02
CA ILE A 247 -11.59 -4.93 -28.48
C ILE A 247 -10.11 -4.94 -28.87
N ILE A 248 -9.27 -4.13 -28.21
CA ILE A 248 -7.84 -4.08 -28.52
C ILE A 248 -7.19 -5.45 -28.35
N ALA A 249 -7.46 -6.15 -27.25
CA ALA A 249 -6.88 -7.47 -26.98
C ALA A 249 -7.32 -8.51 -28.03
N ALA A 250 -8.62 -8.55 -28.35
CA ALA A 250 -9.16 -9.49 -29.33
C ALA A 250 -8.63 -9.23 -30.75
N ASP A 251 -8.63 -7.97 -31.18
CA ASP A 251 -8.14 -7.61 -32.52
C ASP A 251 -6.63 -7.83 -32.64
N ALA A 252 -5.86 -7.49 -31.56
CA ALA A 252 -4.42 -7.76 -31.54
C ALA A 252 -4.11 -9.25 -31.62
N ALA A 253 -4.85 -10.09 -30.88
CA ALA A 253 -4.70 -11.54 -30.92
C ALA A 253 -5.06 -12.09 -32.31
N ASN A 254 -6.17 -11.64 -32.92
CA ASN A 254 -6.62 -12.05 -34.22
C ASN A 254 -5.61 -11.70 -35.33
N ILE A 255 -5.08 -10.47 -35.32
CA ILE A 255 -4.07 -10.02 -36.31
C ILE A 255 -2.77 -10.81 -36.12
N ALA A 256 -2.33 -11.02 -34.88
CA ALA A 256 -1.15 -11.84 -34.61
C ALA A 256 -1.34 -13.26 -35.13
N PHE A 257 -2.44 -13.92 -34.77
CA PHE A 257 -2.74 -15.28 -35.21
C PHE A 257 -2.82 -15.44 -36.75
N ALA A 258 -3.46 -14.48 -37.42
CA ALA A 258 -3.54 -14.48 -38.91
C ALA A 258 -2.16 -14.40 -39.58
N ASN A 259 -1.12 -13.97 -38.84
CA ASN A 259 0.27 -13.89 -39.31
C ASN A 259 1.19 -14.99 -38.73
N GLY A 260 0.63 -16.06 -38.14
CA GLY A 260 1.40 -17.13 -37.48
C GLY A 260 2.11 -16.72 -36.21
N LEU A 261 1.61 -15.71 -35.55
CA LEU A 261 2.17 -15.11 -34.36
C LEU A 261 1.19 -15.17 -33.18
N GLU A 262 1.70 -14.99 -31.99
CA GLU A 262 0.91 -14.72 -30.78
C GLU A 262 1.34 -13.41 -30.12
N LEU A 263 0.39 -12.75 -29.51
CA LEU A 263 0.63 -11.52 -28.77
C LEU A 263 1.38 -11.83 -27.46
N VAL A 264 2.41 -11.07 -27.16
CA VAL A 264 3.02 -11.10 -25.82
C VAL A 264 2.19 -10.22 -24.89
N GLU A 265 1.53 -10.83 -23.93
CA GLU A 265 0.64 -10.15 -23.00
C GLU A 265 1.36 -9.07 -22.20
N ASP A 266 0.71 -7.92 -22.06
CA ASP A 266 1.15 -6.81 -21.22
C ASP A 266 -0.08 -6.00 -20.76
N GLU A 267 -0.68 -6.41 -19.65
CA GLU A 267 -1.90 -5.81 -19.11
C GLU A 267 -1.72 -4.32 -18.78
N ALA A 268 -0.54 -3.94 -18.28
CA ALA A 268 -0.25 -2.54 -17.98
C ALA A 268 -0.20 -1.66 -19.25
N LEU A 269 0.36 -2.19 -20.33
CA LEU A 269 0.36 -1.52 -21.63
C LEU A 269 -1.05 -1.48 -22.22
N LEU A 270 -1.82 -2.55 -22.10
CA LEU A 270 -3.21 -2.61 -22.57
C LEU A 270 -4.10 -1.58 -21.87
N GLU A 271 -3.96 -1.45 -20.55
CA GLU A 271 -4.64 -0.41 -19.77
C GLU A 271 -4.24 1.00 -20.24
N GLU A 272 -2.93 1.23 -20.43
CA GLU A 272 -2.43 2.53 -20.92
C GLU A 272 -2.97 2.84 -22.31
N VAL A 273 -2.86 1.93 -23.26
CA VAL A 273 -3.26 2.13 -24.66
C VAL A 273 -4.78 2.33 -24.79
N SER A 274 -5.58 1.55 -24.04
CA SER A 274 -7.03 1.74 -24.03
C SER A 274 -7.45 3.14 -23.54
N GLY A 275 -6.62 3.76 -22.70
CA GLY A 275 -6.79 5.14 -22.23
C GLY A 275 -6.23 6.21 -23.19
N LEU A 276 -5.63 5.85 -24.32
CA LEU A 276 -5.15 6.79 -25.34
C LEU A 276 -6.12 6.92 -26.52
N VAL A 277 -7.08 6.02 -26.66
CA VAL A 277 -7.98 5.94 -27.82
C VAL A 277 -9.45 5.95 -27.40
N GLU A 278 -10.31 6.55 -28.24
CA GLU A 278 -11.76 6.48 -28.12
C GLU A 278 -12.35 5.49 -29.11
N TRP A 279 -11.65 5.29 -30.25
CA TRP A 279 -12.04 4.38 -31.33
C TRP A 279 -10.83 3.56 -31.79
N PRO A 280 -10.51 2.45 -31.10
CA PRO A 280 -9.29 1.69 -31.37
C PRO A 280 -9.28 1.05 -32.77
N GLN A 281 -8.15 1.20 -33.46
CA GLN A 281 -7.83 0.56 -34.73
C GLN A 281 -6.50 -0.16 -34.56
N VAL A 282 -6.51 -1.47 -34.56
CA VAL A 282 -5.33 -2.30 -34.31
C VAL A 282 -4.62 -2.57 -35.66
N LEU A 283 -3.31 -2.29 -35.70
CA LEU A 283 -2.49 -2.37 -36.90
C LEU A 283 -1.22 -3.19 -36.61
N LEU A 284 -0.71 -3.89 -37.62
CA LEU A 284 0.53 -4.68 -37.53
C LEU A 284 1.66 -3.97 -38.27
N GLY A 285 2.77 -3.73 -37.57
CA GLY A 285 4.01 -3.21 -38.11
C GLY A 285 5.15 -4.22 -38.14
N SER A 286 6.28 -3.84 -38.72
CA SER A 286 7.50 -4.68 -38.78
C SER A 286 8.76 -3.83 -38.68
N PHE A 287 9.83 -4.49 -38.20
CA PHE A 287 11.20 -3.98 -38.21
C PHE A 287 12.14 -5.02 -38.76
N GLU A 288 13.37 -4.66 -39.06
CA GLU A 288 14.37 -5.56 -39.64
C GLU A 288 14.76 -6.68 -38.62
N ALA A 289 14.88 -7.92 -39.11
CA ALA A 289 15.18 -9.10 -38.30
C ALA A 289 16.51 -8.98 -37.51
N ASP A 290 17.46 -8.20 -38.03
CA ASP A 290 18.77 -8.00 -37.43
C ASP A 290 18.69 -7.40 -35.99
N TYR A 291 17.61 -6.72 -35.67
CA TYR A 291 17.38 -6.18 -34.31
C TYR A 291 17.01 -7.27 -33.31
N LEU A 292 16.64 -8.48 -33.74
CA LEU A 292 16.38 -9.60 -32.84
C LEU A 292 17.67 -10.13 -32.14
N ALA A 293 18.85 -9.67 -32.57
CA ALA A 293 20.11 -9.90 -31.84
C ALA A 293 20.19 -9.13 -30.50
N ILE A 294 19.33 -8.13 -30.29
CA ILE A 294 19.21 -7.39 -29.03
C ILE A 294 18.41 -8.25 -28.03
N PRO A 295 18.71 -8.21 -26.73
CA PRO A 295 17.90 -8.88 -25.72
C PRO A 295 16.41 -8.54 -25.84
N PRO A 296 15.51 -9.54 -25.78
CA PRO A 296 14.09 -9.33 -25.99
C PRO A 296 13.47 -8.32 -24.99
N GLU A 297 14.02 -8.20 -23.80
CA GLU A 297 13.56 -7.24 -22.80
C GLU A 297 13.85 -5.80 -23.20
N ILE A 298 15.00 -5.54 -23.83
CA ILE A 298 15.34 -4.21 -24.39
C ILE A 298 14.37 -3.88 -25.54
N ILE A 299 14.14 -4.84 -26.46
CA ILE A 299 13.21 -4.66 -27.58
C ILE A 299 11.81 -4.33 -27.07
N ARG A 300 11.30 -5.16 -26.13
CA ARG A 300 9.98 -4.99 -25.54
C ARG A 300 9.85 -3.61 -24.85
N LEU A 301 10.84 -3.23 -24.03
CA LEU A 301 10.80 -1.97 -23.32
C LEU A 301 10.89 -0.78 -24.26
N THR A 302 11.78 -0.83 -25.24
CA THR A 302 11.94 0.19 -26.28
C THR A 302 10.63 0.47 -27.02
N ILE A 303 10.01 -0.58 -27.54
CA ILE A 303 8.76 -0.50 -28.31
C ILE A 303 7.59 -0.01 -27.43
N LYS A 304 7.49 -0.54 -26.22
CA LYS A 304 6.48 -0.15 -25.22
C LYS A 304 6.62 1.32 -24.82
N THR A 305 7.81 1.73 -24.41
CA THR A 305 8.03 3.06 -23.82
C THR A 305 7.88 4.15 -24.86
N ASN A 306 8.49 3.98 -26.06
CA ASN A 306 8.53 5.03 -27.05
C ASN A 306 7.29 5.10 -27.94
N GLN A 307 6.65 3.97 -28.28
CA GLN A 307 5.54 3.93 -29.25
C GLN A 307 4.25 3.31 -28.69
N LYS A 308 4.24 2.87 -27.42
CA LYS A 308 3.08 2.21 -26.81
C LYS A 308 2.57 1.03 -27.64
N CYS A 309 3.49 0.29 -28.26
CA CYS A 309 3.17 -0.88 -29.09
C CYS A 309 3.43 -2.18 -28.33
N PHE A 310 2.73 -3.21 -28.74
CA PHE A 310 2.90 -4.57 -28.22
C PHE A 310 3.89 -5.34 -29.11
N VAL A 311 4.67 -6.23 -28.49
CA VAL A 311 5.53 -7.16 -29.21
C VAL A 311 4.81 -8.49 -29.43
N THR A 312 5.26 -9.23 -30.45
CA THR A 312 4.72 -10.54 -30.79
C THR A 312 5.82 -11.59 -30.80
N ARG A 313 5.43 -12.86 -30.77
CA ARG A 313 6.34 -14.00 -30.92
C ARG A 313 5.74 -15.04 -31.89
N PRO A 314 6.55 -15.90 -32.51
CA PRO A 314 6.03 -17.04 -33.27
C PRO A 314 5.19 -17.97 -32.38
N ILE A 315 4.13 -18.54 -32.89
CA ILE A 315 3.29 -19.50 -32.14
C ILE A 315 4.17 -20.67 -31.66
N GLY A 316 4.18 -20.89 -30.32
CA GLY A 316 5.00 -21.93 -29.70
C GLY A 316 6.50 -21.65 -29.70
N GLY A 317 6.95 -20.44 -30.06
CA GLY A 317 8.34 -20.02 -30.03
C GLY A 317 8.71 -19.31 -28.75
N GLU A 318 9.99 -19.39 -28.34
CA GLU A 318 10.48 -18.73 -27.11
C GLU A 318 10.93 -17.26 -27.33
N GLY A 319 11.35 -16.91 -28.55
CA GLY A 319 11.87 -15.56 -28.87
C GLY A 319 10.80 -14.62 -29.39
N LEU A 320 11.13 -13.31 -29.45
CA LEU A 320 10.28 -12.32 -30.09
C LEU A 320 10.31 -12.47 -31.61
N SER A 321 9.24 -12.06 -32.29
CA SER A 321 9.22 -11.85 -33.73
C SER A 321 9.62 -10.40 -34.06
N ASN A 322 9.96 -10.13 -35.33
CA ASN A 322 10.22 -8.79 -35.83
C ASN A 322 8.93 -8.02 -36.19
N ARG A 323 7.82 -8.35 -35.53
CA ARG A 323 6.51 -7.70 -35.71
C ARG A 323 6.07 -7.05 -34.42
N PHE A 324 5.38 -5.92 -34.55
CA PHE A 324 4.78 -5.22 -33.43
C PHE A 324 3.35 -4.82 -33.74
N ILE A 325 2.53 -4.70 -32.73
CA ILE A 325 1.14 -4.26 -32.85
C ILE A 325 1.02 -2.88 -32.26
N LEU A 326 0.45 -1.96 -33.00
CA LEU A 326 0.12 -0.62 -32.57
C LEU A 326 -1.39 -0.38 -32.63
N VAL A 327 -1.88 0.57 -31.84
CA VAL A 327 -3.30 0.93 -31.80
C VAL A 327 -3.45 2.40 -32.14
N ALA A 328 -4.11 2.66 -33.26
CA ALA A 328 -4.46 4.00 -33.69
C ALA A 328 -5.83 4.43 -33.14
N ASN A 329 -6.05 5.73 -33.01
CA ASN A 329 -7.34 6.31 -32.61
C ASN A 329 -8.20 6.74 -33.80
N ILE A 330 -7.80 6.41 -35.00
CA ILE A 330 -8.51 6.78 -36.22
C ILE A 330 -8.58 5.62 -37.20
N GLU A 331 -9.68 5.56 -37.92
CA GLU A 331 -9.87 4.71 -39.08
C GLU A 331 -9.34 5.46 -40.31
N ALA A 332 -8.10 5.18 -40.69
CA ALA A 332 -7.43 5.86 -41.77
C ALA A 332 -7.92 5.40 -43.16
N ARG A 333 -7.99 6.31 -44.13
CA ARG A 333 -8.50 6.01 -45.50
C ARG A 333 -7.64 5.02 -46.26
N ASP A 334 -6.35 4.95 -45.95
CA ASP A 334 -5.35 4.05 -46.52
C ASP A 334 -5.25 2.70 -45.76
N GLY A 335 -6.19 2.40 -44.88
CA GLY A 335 -6.15 1.20 -44.03
C GLY A 335 -5.06 1.27 -42.96
N GLY A 336 -4.48 2.45 -42.72
CA GLY A 336 -3.44 2.69 -41.67
C GLY A 336 -2.01 2.50 -42.18
N ALA A 337 -1.77 2.39 -43.50
CA ALA A 337 -0.44 2.18 -44.05
C ALA A 337 0.56 3.26 -43.65
N GLU A 338 0.18 4.53 -43.74
CA GLU A 338 1.04 5.65 -43.35
C GLU A 338 1.28 5.71 -41.82
N ILE A 339 0.30 5.30 -41.02
CA ILE A 339 0.44 5.18 -39.55
C ILE A 339 1.48 4.12 -39.21
N VAL A 340 1.37 2.94 -39.84
CA VAL A 340 2.34 1.84 -39.67
C VAL A 340 3.73 2.25 -40.11
N HIS A 341 3.84 2.91 -41.26
CA HIS A 341 5.12 3.38 -41.80
C HIS A 341 5.79 4.40 -40.87
N GLY A 342 5.02 5.40 -40.39
CA GLY A 342 5.52 6.42 -39.47
C GLY A 342 6.01 5.83 -38.17
N ASN A 343 5.19 4.95 -37.54
CA ASN A 343 5.59 4.26 -36.30
C ASN A 343 6.80 3.33 -36.54
N GLY A 344 6.85 2.61 -37.66
CA GLY A 344 7.98 1.75 -38.03
C GLY A 344 9.30 2.52 -38.15
N LYS A 345 9.29 3.76 -38.66
CA LYS A 345 10.48 4.62 -38.67
C LYS A 345 11.00 4.92 -37.26
N VAL A 346 10.09 5.26 -36.33
CA VAL A 346 10.50 5.55 -34.95
C VAL A 346 10.98 4.28 -34.25
N VAL A 347 10.27 3.14 -34.41
CA VAL A 347 10.69 1.86 -33.85
C VAL A 347 12.10 1.51 -34.33
N ARG A 348 12.38 1.59 -35.64
CA ARG A 348 13.71 1.33 -36.18
C ARG A 348 14.78 2.26 -35.62
N ALA A 349 14.52 3.56 -35.53
CA ALA A 349 15.47 4.50 -34.96
C ALA A 349 15.84 4.12 -33.51
N ARG A 350 14.83 3.83 -32.70
CA ARG A 350 15.04 3.44 -31.29
C ARG A 350 15.73 2.09 -31.13
N LEU A 351 15.39 1.10 -31.98
CA LEU A 351 16.09 -0.19 -31.98
C LEU A 351 17.52 -0.08 -32.49
N SER A 352 17.81 0.86 -33.39
CA SER A 352 19.19 1.18 -33.83
C SER A 352 20.02 1.72 -32.66
N ASP A 353 19.48 2.66 -31.90
CA ASP A 353 20.13 3.17 -30.67
C ASP A 353 20.37 2.04 -29.67
N ALA A 354 19.35 1.23 -29.42
CA ALA A 354 19.43 0.10 -28.49
C ALA A 354 20.47 -0.96 -28.93
N LYS A 355 20.56 -1.25 -30.25
CA LYS A 355 21.58 -2.14 -30.81
C LYS A 355 22.97 -1.59 -30.63
N HIS A 356 23.13 -0.27 -30.83
CA HIS A 356 24.41 0.40 -30.60
C HIS A 356 24.85 0.26 -29.12
N PHE A 357 24.00 0.57 -28.18
CA PHE A 357 24.28 0.44 -26.75
C PHE A 357 24.60 -1.01 -26.35
N TRP A 358 23.78 -1.96 -26.77
CA TRP A 358 23.99 -3.39 -26.53
C TRP A 358 25.34 -3.88 -27.06
N THR A 359 25.73 -3.48 -28.28
CA THR A 359 27.02 -3.86 -28.89
C THR A 359 28.18 -3.22 -28.18
N ARG A 360 28.06 -1.94 -27.85
CA ARG A 360 29.12 -1.18 -27.20
C ARG A 360 29.38 -1.64 -25.76
N ASP A 361 28.33 -2.04 -25.06
CA ASP A 361 28.47 -2.55 -23.69
C ASP A 361 29.23 -3.90 -23.61
N GLN A 362 29.33 -4.63 -24.71
CA GLN A 362 30.13 -5.86 -24.80
C GLN A 362 31.58 -5.62 -25.19
N GLY A 363 31.93 -4.41 -25.57
CA GLY A 363 33.30 -4.03 -25.90
C GLY A 363 34.06 -3.43 -24.71
N ASP A 364 35.36 -3.26 -24.91
CA ASP A 364 36.23 -2.64 -23.93
C ASP A 364 35.97 -1.15 -23.75
N LEU A 365 36.16 -0.67 -22.53
CA LEU A 365 36.19 0.74 -22.22
C LEU A 365 37.53 1.36 -22.68
N PRO A 366 37.50 2.65 -23.09
CA PRO A 366 38.77 3.36 -23.30
C PRO A 366 39.54 3.56 -21.98
N ASP A 367 40.86 3.70 -22.08
CA ASP A 367 41.73 4.09 -20.96
C ASP A 367 41.69 3.15 -19.75
N LEU A 368 41.81 1.83 -19.98
CA LEU A 368 41.79 0.80 -18.93
C LEU A 368 42.85 1.02 -17.86
N ALA A 369 43.97 1.65 -18.19
CA ALA A 369 45.03 1.98 -17.21
C ALA A 369 44.51 2.86 -16.05
N THR A 370 43.49 3.70 -16.28
CA THR A 370 42.90 4.53 -15.24
C THR A 370 42.04 3.73 -14.25
N LEU A 371 41.71 2.48 -14.57
CA LEU A 371 40.86 1.59 -13.79
C LEU A 371 41.65 0.61 -12.91
N GLU A 372 42.98 0.53 -13.04
CA GLU A 372 43.80 -0.46 -12.34
C GLU A 372 43.68 -0.41 -10.81
N ALA A 373 43.59 0.80 -10.23
CA ALA A 373 43.46 0.96 -8.77
C ALA A 373 42.15 0.36 -8.26
N SER A 374 41.04 0.63 -8.94
CA SER A 374 39.72 0.09 -8.62
C SER A 374 39.64 -1.42 -8.92
N ALA A 375 40.28 -1.86 -10.00
CA ALA A 375 40.34 -3.27 -10.32
C ALA A 375 41.08 -4.05 -9.21
N LYS A 376 42.22 -3.56 -8.73
CA LYS A 376 42.93 -4.17 -7.60
C LYS A 376 42.12 -4.16 -6.31
N LYS A 377 41.37 -3.10 -6.05
CA LYS A 377 40.52 -2.98 -4.84
C LYS A 377 39.44 -4.06 -4.76
N PHE A 378 38.85 -4.42 -5.88
CA PHE A 378 37.73 -5.35 -5.97
C PHE A 378 38.07 -6.71 -6.60
N ASP A 379 39.36 -6.98 -6.85
CA ASP A 379 39.85 -8.20 -7.50
C ASP A 379 39.20 -8.46 -8.87
N LEU A 380 39.16 -7.41 -9.72
CA LEU A 380 38.53 -7.41 -11.04
C LEU A 380 39.49 -7.77 -12.16
N ASP A 381 39.01 -8.50 -13.14
CA ASP A 381 39.68 -8.85 -14.38
C ASP A 381 39.34 -7.84 -15.48
N LEU A 382 40.26 -6.91 -15.77
CA LEU A 382 40.06 -5.88 -16.79
C LEU A 382 40.02 -6.42 -18.23
N THR A 383 40.13 -7.73 -18.45
CA THR A 383 39.85 -8.35 -19.75
C THR A 383 38.34 -8.62 -19.94
N LYS A 384 37.56 -8.48 -18.86
CA LYS A 384 36.13 -8.71 -18.85
C LYS A 384 35.34 -7.40 -18.88
N PRO A 385 34.39 -7.22 -19.84
CA PRO A 385 33.66 -5.96 -19.99
C PRO A 385 32.89 -5.50 -18.75
N LEU A 386 32.22 -6.42 -18.02
CA LEU A 386 31.43 -6.04 -16.83
C LEU A 386 32.35 -5.64 -15.66
N ASP A 387 33.51 -6.27 -15.52
CA ASP A 387 34.52 -5.92 -14.54
C ASP A 387 35.07 -4.51 -14.76
N GLN A 388 35.32 -4.14 -16.03
CA GLN A 388 35.74 -2.78 -16.39
C GLN A 388 34.66 -1.75 -15.98
N ARG A 389 33.39 -2.09 -16.09
CA ARG A 389 32.28 -1.20 -15.72
C ARG A 389 32.17 -1.04 -14.21
N MET A 390 32.40 -2.11 -13.45
CA MET A 390 32.51 -2.00 -11.99
C MET A 390 33.73 -1.16 -11.56
N ALA A 391 34.89 -1.39 -12.16
CA ALA A 391 36.08 -0.56 -11.91
C ALA A 391 35.84 0.90 -12.23
N LYS A 392 35.12 1.21 -13.33
CA LYS A 392 34.73 2.57 -13.70
C LYS A 392 33.75 3.18 -12.76
N LEU A 393 32.79 2.38 -12.22
CA LEU A 393 31.81 2.85 -11.23
C LEU A 393 32.51 3.38 -9.98
N ASP A 394 33.53 2.65 -9.48
CA ASP A 394 34.31 3.05 -8.34
C ASP A 394 35.26 4.21 -8.66
N ALA A 395 36.02 4.14 -9.76
CA ALA A 395 37.00 5.16 -10.15
C ALA A 395 36.36 6.56 -10.36
N LEU A 396 35.12 6.60 -10.82
CA LEU A 396 34.36 7.86 -11.00
C LEU A 396 33.75 8.38 -9.71
N ASN A 397 33.90 7.69 -8.58
CA ASN A 397 33.28 8.04 -7.29
C ASN A 397 31.79 8.35 -7.42
N VAL A 398 31.06 7.52 -8.16
CA VAL A 398 29.62 7.73 -8.39
C VAL A 398 28.91 7.75 -7.04
N THR A 399 28.34 8.91 -6.71
CA THR A 399 27.66 9.11 -5.42
C THR A 399 26.44 8.20 -5.29
N PHE A 400 26.38 7.41 -4.21
CA PHE A 400 25.16 6.73 -3.78
C PHE A 400 24.25 7.68 -3.03
N HIS A 401 24.78 8.31 -1.98
CA HIS A 401 24.11 9.32 -1.19
C HIS A 401 25.14 10.26 -0.55
N ALA A 402 24.82 11.55 -0.44
CA ALA A 402 25.78 12.55 0.04
C ALA A 402 26.43 12.24 1.41
N LYS A 403 25.68 11.60 2.32
CA LYS A 403 26.15 11.22 3.65
C LYS A 403 26.63 9.76 3.73
N LEU A 404 26.25 8.89 2.79
CA LEU A 404 26.57 7.46 2.78
C LEU A 404 27.69 7.10 1.80
N GLY A 405 28.20 8.10 1.08
CA GLY A 405 29.33 7.95 0.19
C GLY A 405 28.98 7.46 -1.21
N THR A 406 29.95 6.81 -1.84
CA THR A 406 29.91 6.36 -3.25
C THR A 406 29.31 4.95 -3.41
N GLN A 407 29.00 4.58 -4.66
CA GLN A 407 28.58 3.21 -4.99
C GLN A 407 29.70 2.18 -4.72
N GLY A 408 30.97 2.55 -4.95
CA GLY A 408 32.12 1.68 -4.61
C GLY A 408 32.21 1.41 -3.11
N GLU A 409 32.05 2.44 -2.28
CA GLU A 409 32.02 2.28 -0.82
C GLU A 409 30.81 1.43 -0.37
N ARG A 410 29.66 1.62 -1.02
CA ARG A 410 28.47 0.79 -0.78
C ARG A 410 28.73 -0.68 -1.11
N VAL A 411 29.33 -0.98 -2.27
CA VAL A 411 29.69 -2.36 -2.65
C VAL A 411 30.64 -2.98 -1.63
N ALA A 412 31.61 -2.22 -1.12
CA ALA A 412 32.52 -2.70 -0.08
C ALA A 412 31.78 -3.04 1.23
N ARG A 413 30.82 -2.22 1.67
CA ARG A 413 29.98 -2.52 2.85
C ARG A 413 29.10 -3.75 2.64
N ILE A 414 28.43 -3.85 1.48
CA ILE A 414 27.61 -5.01 1.12
C ILE A 414 28.47 -6.28 1.10
N ARG A 415 29.71 -6.21 0.57
CA ARG A 415 30.68 -7.32 0.53
C ARG A 415 30.99 -7.87 1.93
N ALA A 416 31.28 -6.97 2.87
CA ALA A 416 31.56 -7.36 4.26
C ALA A 416 30.32 -7.98 4.93
N LEU A 417 29.14 -7.38 4.75
CA LEU A 417 27.90 -7.90 5.32
C LEU A 417 27.48 -9.24 4.70
N ALA A 418 27.63 -9.41 3.39
CA ALA A 418 27.30 -10.64 2.69
C ALA A 418 28.20 -11.82 3.12
N ALA A 419 29.47 -11.57 3.42
CA ALA A 419 30.40 -12.58 3.97
C ALA A 419 29.86 -13.13 5.32
N GLU A 420 29.34 -12.29 6.19
CA GLU A 420 28.71 -12.73 7.45
C GLU A 420 27.40 -13.49 7.21
N LEU A 421 26.55 -12.98 6.31
CA LEU A 421 25.26 -13.58 6.01
C LEU A 421 25.37 -14.93 5.29
N SER A 422 26.48 -15.20 4.58
CA SER A 422 26.71 -16.49 3.90
C SER A 422 26.60 -17.69 4.84
N LYS A 423 26.97 -17.51 6.12
CA LYS A 423 26.86 -18.54 7.16
C LYS A 423 25.40 -18.91 7.46
N ALA A 424 24.52 -17.90 7.50
CA ALA A 424 23.11 -18.10 7.80
C ALA A 424 22.32 -18.67 6.60
N THR A 425 22.73 -18.33 5.38
CA THR A 425 22.07 -18.76 4.14
C THR A 425 22.64 -20.07 3.58
N GLY A 426 23.84 -20.49 4.02
CA GLY A 426 24.55 -21.65 3.49
C GLY A 426 25.08 -21.43 2.07
N ALA A 427 25.26 -20.17 1.65
CA ALA A 427 25.77 -19.83 0.32
C ALA A 427 27.28 -20.02 0.24
N ASP A 428 27.77 -20.37 -0.96
CA ASP A 428 29.22 -20.40 -1.24
C ASP A 428 29.80 -18.98 -1.16
N PRO A 429 30.74 -18.72 -0.23
CA PRO A 429 31.31 -17.39 -0.02
C PRO A 429 32.00 -16.80 -1.23
N ALA A 430 32.66 -17.62 -2.08
CA ALA A 430 33.36 -17.14 -3.27
C ALA A 430 32.35 -16.67 -4.35
N LEU A 431 31.26 -17.40 -4.55
CA LEU A 431 30.20 -16.99 -5.47
C LEU A 431 29.46 -15.74 -4.96
N VAL A 432 29.21 -15.65 -3.64
CA VAL A 432 28.61 -14.46 -3.01
C VAL A 432 29.50 -13.25 -3.20
N ASP A 433 30.79 -13.37 -2.92
CA ASP A 433 31.74 -12.29 -3.08
C ASP A 433 31.79 -11.75 -4.51
N ARG A 434 31.91 -12.66 -5.48
CA ARG A 434 31.88 -12.30 -6.91
C ARG A 434 30.56 -11.63 -7.32
N ALA A 435 29.44 -12.15 -6.86
CA ALA A 435 28.11 -11.60 -7.16
C ALA A 435 27.93 -10.18 -6.59
N VAL A 436 28.38 -9.94 -5.34
CA VAL A 436 28.32 -8.60 -4.73
C VAL A 436 29.15 -7.59 -5.49
N VAL A 437 30.37 -7.96 -5.86
CA VAL A 437 31.29 -7.08 -6.60
C VAL A 437 30.66 -6.65 -7.94
N LEU A 438 30.01 -7.56 -8.64
CA LEU A 438 29.40 -7.27 -9.95
C LEU A 438 27.96 -6.72 -9.87
N ALA A 439 27.30 -6.79 -8.71
CA ALA A 439 25.87 -6.49 -8.56
C ALA A 439 25.45 -5.10 -9.05
N LYS A 440 26.35 -4.13 -9.02
CA LYS A 440 26.08 -2.73 -9.45
C LYS A 440 26.84 -2.32 -10.71
N ALA A 441 27.57 -3.23 -11.35
CA ALA A 441 28.40 -2.93 -12.50
C ALA A 441 27.61 -2.44 -13.71
N ASP A 442 26.41 -2.97 -13.91
CA ASP A 442 25.52 -2.60 -15.03
C ASP A 442 24.98 -1.17 -14.96
N LEU A 443 25.06 -0.51 -13.80
CA LEU A 443 24.77 0.93 -13.69
C LEU A 443 25.72 1.80 -14.54
N ARG A 444 26.80 1.24 -15.04
CA ARG A 444 27.76 1.91 -15.95
C ARG A 444 27.70 1.39 -17.37
N THR A 445 26.68 0.63 -17.71
CA THR A 445 26.36 0.26 -19.09
C THR A 445 25.52 1.34 -19.74
N GLU A 446 25.63 1.48 -21.06
CA GLU A 446 24.83 2.43 -21.84
C GLU A 446 23.36 1.99 -21.91
N ALA A 447 23.14 0.66 -22.00
CA ALA A 447 21.78 0.09 -21.97
C ALA A 447 21.02 0.42 -20.68
N VAL A 448 21.65 0.33 -19.51
CA VAL A 448 20.99 0.70 -18.23
C VAL A 448 20.91 2.23 -18.06
N GLY A 449 21.85 2.97 -18.64
CA GLY A 449 21.78 4.43 -18.69
C GLY A 449 20.54 4.94 -19.43
N GLU A 450 20.18 4.30 -20.55
CA GLU A 450 18.97 4.61 -21.32
C GLU A 450 17.71 3.97 -20.73
N PHE A 451 17.82 2.74 -20.21
CA PHE A 451 16.72 1.95 -19.65
C PHE A 451 17.01 1.57 -18.17
N PRO A 452 16.87 2.49 -17.22
CA PRO A 452 17.14 2.23 -15.80
C PRO A 452 16.32 1.08 -15.20
N GLU A 453 15.16 0.78 -15.77
CA GLU A 453 14.28 -0.31 -15.33
C GLU A 453 14.89 -1.70 -15.57
N LEU A 454 15.88 -1.80 -16.45
CA LEU A 454 16.58 -3.05 -16.78
C LEU A 454 17.83 -3.31 -15.91
N GLN A 455 18.11 -2.45 -14.92
CA GLN A 455 19.21 -2.68 -13.99
C GLN A 455 19.03 -4.04 -13.28
N GLY A 456 20.10 -4.74 -13.08
CA GLY A 456 20.14 -6.11 -12.57
C GLY A 456 19.92 -7.14 -13.68
N LEU A 457 18.84 -7.04 -14.44
CA LEU A 457 18.58 -7.95 -15.58
C LEU A 457 19.70 -7.86 -16.63
N MET A 458 20.10 -6.65 -16.99
CA MET A 458 21.20 -6.44 -17.94
C MET A 458 22.55 -6.91 -17.37
N GLY A 459 22.77 -6.64 -16.09
CA GLY A 459 23.94 -7.16 -15.37
C GLY A 459 24.04 -8.68 -15.45
N ARG A 460 22.93 -9.39 -15.24
CA ARG A 460 22.87 -10.85 -15.42
C ARG A 460 23.24 -11.28 -16.84
N LYS A 461 22.70 -10.61 -17.86
CA LYS A 461 22.99 -10.96 -19.27
C LYS A 461 24.47 -10.75 -19.60
N TYR A 462 25.05 -9.63 -19.21
CA TYR A 462 26.46 -9.35 -19.41
C TYR A 462 27.35 -10.33 -18.63
N ALA A 463 26.98 -10.69 -17.40
CA ALA A 463 27.69 -11.68 -16.61
C ALA A 463 27.71 -13.06 -17.30
N LEU A 464 26.58 -13.52 -17.82
CA LEU A 464 26.52 -14.77 -18.59
C LEU A 464 27.36 -14.71 -19.85
N LEU A 465 27.36 -13.59 -20.58
CA LEU A 465 28.16 -13.41 -21.80
C LEU A 465 29.66 -13.47 -21.53
N GLN A 466 30.12 -12.98 -20.39
CA GLN A 466 31.55 -13.05 -20.00
C GLN A 466 31.91 -14.36 -19.28
N GLY A 467 30.98 -15.32 -19.16
CA GLY A 467 31.22 -16.65 -18.61
C GLY A 467 31.22 -16.74 -17.08
N GLU A 468 30.51 -15.85 -16.38
CA GLU A 468 30.31 -15.98 -14.94
C GLU A 468 29.42 -17.17 -14.59
N ASP A 469 29.57 -17.69 -13.37
CA ASP A 469 28.69 -18.74 -12.83
C ASP A 469 27.22 -18.33 -12.89
N ALA A 470 26.34 -19.29 -13.15
CA ALA A 470 24.90 -19.02 -13.28
C ALA A 470 24.28 -18.44 -12.01
N SER A 471 24.74 -18.87 -10.81
CA SER A 471 24.29 -18.32 -9.53
C SER A 471 24.76 -16.88 -9.32
N VAL A 472 26.00 -16.55 -9.73
CA VAL A 472 26.52 -15.18 -9.72
C VAL A 472 25.68 -14.29 -10.62
N ALA A 473 25.45 -14.74 -11.86
CA ALA A 473 24.63 -13.99 -12.82
C ALA A 473 23.18 -13.79 -12.31
N ALA A 474 22.57 -14.84 -11.75
CA ALA A 474 21.24 -14.75 -11.17
C ALA A 474 21.20 -13.77 -9.97
N ALA A 475 22.21 -13.80 -9.10
CA ALA A 475 22.29 -12.91 -7.94
C ALA A 475 22.42 -11.43 -8.34
N ILE A 476 23.09 -11.13 -9.45
CA ILE A 476 23.18 -9.77 -10.00
C ILE A 476 21.78 -9.21 -10.35
N GLU A 477 20.88 -10.02 -10.87
CA GLU A 477 19.49 -9.61 -11.07
C GLU A 477 18.71 -9.60 -9.75
N ASP A 478 18.86 -10.66 -8.97
CA ASP A 478 17.99 -10.96 -7.83
C ASP A 478 18.25 -10.10 -6.59
N HIS A 479 19.41 -9.42 -6.49
CA HIS A 479 19.65 -8.53 -5.33
C HIS A 479 18.67 -7.36 -5.24
N TRP A 480 18.03 -6.98 -6.36
CA TRP A 480 16.91 -6.02 -6.37
C TRP A 480 15.60 -6.61 -5.85
N LYS A 481 15.47 -7.94 -5.83
CA LYS A 481 14.24 -8.66 -5.46
C LYS A 481 14.14 -8.91 -3.94
N PRO A 482 12.91 -8.99 -3.39
CA PRO A 482 11.67 -8.53 -4.01
C PRO A 482 11.56 -7.00 -3.99
N GLN A 483 10.94 -6.40 -5.00
CA GLN A 483 10.65 -4.97 -5.07
C GLN A 483 9.24 -4.62 -4.58
N GLY A 484 8.40 -5.62 -4.36
CA GLY A 484 7.01 -5.46 -3.90
C GLY A 484 6.44 -6.74 -3.31
N PRO A 485 5.21 -6.70 -2.78
CA PRO A 485 4.60 -7.84 -2.08
C PRO A 485 4.35 -9.05 -2.99
N SER A 486 4.11 -8.84 -4.29
CA SER A 486 3.87 -9.91 -5.26
C SER A 486 5.09 -10.31 -6.08
N ASP A 487 6.26 -9.66 -5.87
CA ASP A 487 7.46 -9.96 -6.64
C ASP A 487 8.09 -11.29 -6.18
N ARG A 488 8.80 -11.96 -7.11
CA ARG A 488 9.50 -13.20 -6.80
C ARG A 488 10.67 -12.97 -5.82
N LEU A 489 11.01 -13.99 -5.06
CA LEU A 489 12.21 -14.02 -4.24
C LEU A 489 13.38 -14.63 -5.02
N PRO A 490 14.64 -14.30 -4.65
CA PRO A 490 15.81 -14.99 -5.16
C PRO A 490 15.67 -16.51 -5.03
N ALA A 491 16.12 -17.24 -6.06
CA ALA A 491 15.90 -18.68 -6.14
C ALA A 491 16.90 -19.50 -5.33
N ASP A 492 18.17 -19.08 -5.34
CA ASP A 492 19.29 -19.78 -4.70
C ASP A 492 19.89 -19.02 -3.51
N ALA A 493 20.79 -19.68 -2.79
CA ALA A 493 21.42 -19.13 -1.59
C ALA A 493 22.30 -17.92 -1.87
N VAL A 494 22.98 -17.86 -3.04
CA VAL A 494 23.83 -16.73 -3.44
C VAL A 494 22.97 -15.49 -3.63
N GLY A 495 21.90 -15.60 -4.43
CA GLY A 495 20.97 -14.51 -4.67
C GLY A 495 20.28 -14.03 -3.39
N LEU A 496 19.89 -14.95 -2.48
CA LEU A 496 19.32 -14.62 -1.17
C LEU A 496 20.30 -13.79 -0.34
N THR A 497 21.55 -14.22 -0.26
CA THR A 497 22.58 -13.54 0.54
C THR A 497 22.84 -12.13 0.05
N VAL A 498 23.02 -11.95 -1.26
CA VAL A 498 23.28 -10.63 -1.86
C VAL A 498 22.08 -9.71 -1.71
N ALA A 499 20.85 -10.23 -1.87
CA ALA A 499 19.64 -9.46 -1.69
C ALA A 499 19.42 -9.01 -0.23
N LEU A 500 19.72 -9.88 0.74
CA LEU A 500 19.70 -9.52 2.16
C LEU A 500 20.73 -8.45 2.48
N ALA A 501 21.97 -8.64 2.02
CA ALA A 501 23.06 -7.70 2.27
C ALA A 501 22.80 -6.31 1.70
N ASP A 502 22.30 -6.21 0.46
CA ASP A 502 21.97 -4.94 -0.19
C ASP A 502 20.85 -4.19 0.54
N LYS A 503 19.80 -4.91 0.97
CA LYS A 503 18.68 -4.31 1.70
C LYS A 503 19.04 -3.90 3.12
N LEU A 504 19.82 -4.72 3.82
CA LEU A 504 20.30 -4.42 5.17
C LEU A 504 21.29 -3.26 5.17
N ASP A 505 22.25 -3.19 4.22
CA ASP A 505 23.15 -2.02 4.06
C ASP A 505 22.35 -0.74 3.87
N THR A 506 21.32 -0.79 3.03
CA THR A 506 20.43 0.36 2.80
C THR A 506 19.72 0.77 4.10
N LEU A 507 19.10 -0.15 4.81
CA LEU A 507 18.36 0.15 6.04
C LEU A 507 19.27 0.67 7.14
N VAL A 508 20.38 -0.01 7.42
CA VAL A 508 21.35 0.41 8.45
C VAL A 508 21.95 1.77 8.10
N GLY A 509 22.35 1.96 6.83
CA GLY A 509 22.91 3.23 6.38
C GLY A 509 21.99 4.42 6.56
N PHE A 510 20.73 4.31 6.12
CA PHE A 510 19.76 5.40 6.25
C PHE A 510 19.32 5.64 7.69
N TRP A 511 19.28 4.60 8.55
CA TRP A 511 19.07 4.77 9.99
C TRP A 511 20.21 5.53 10.65
N ALA A 512 21.45 5.20 10.31
CA ALA A 512 22.64 5.84 10.87
C ALA A 512 22.71 7.36 10.58
N ILE A 513 22.06 7.82 9.50
CA ILE A 513 22.02 9.26 9.13
C ILE A 513 20.69 9.93 9.45
N ASP A 514 19.81 9.24 10.18
CA ASP A 514 18.46 9.68 10.60
C ASP A 514 17.51 10.07 9.44
N GLU A 515 17.68 9.43 8.28
CA GLU A 515 16.80 9.61 7.10
C GLU A 515 15.69 8.55 7.10
N LYS A 516 14.93 8.48 8.20
CA LYS A 516 13.89 7.47 8.45
C LYS A 516 12.57 7.81 7.71
N PRO A 517 11.74 6.80 7.38
CA PRO A 517 10.44 7.07 6.76
C PRO A 517 9.49 7.75 7.75
N THR A 518 8.83 8.83 7.34
CA THR A 518 7.88 9.58 8.18
C THR A 518 6.50 9.67 7.53
N GLY A 519 5.44 9.32 8.25
CA GLY A 519 4.05 9.36 7.74
C GLY A 519 3.92 8.67 6.38
N SER A 520 3.48 9.39 5.34
CA SER A 520 3.38 8.89 3.97
C SER A 520 4.69 9.01 3.15
N LYS A 521 5.73 9.67 3.69
CA LYS A 521 6.97 9.93 2.98
C LYS A 521 7.97 8.79 3.20
N ASP A 522 8.45 8.21 2.12
CA ASP A 522 9.49 7.18 2.10
C ASP A 522 10.30 7.30 0.79
N PRO A 523 11.13 8.34 0.65
CA PRO A 523 11.84 8.65 -0.59
C PRO A 523 12.84 7.57 -0.99
N TYR A 524 13.36 6.82 -0.01
CA TYR A 524 14.36 5.76 -0.22
C TYR A 524 13.76 4.36 -0.23
N ALA A 525 12.44 4.24 -0.16
CA ALA A 525 11.71 2.97 -0.17
C ALA A 525 12.14 1.98 0.95
N LEU A 526 12.48 2.51 2.13
CA LEU A 526 12.95 1.73 3.27
C LEU A 526 11.91 0.73 3.79
N ARG A 527 10.60 1.10 3.72
CA ARG A 527 9.51 0.18 4.05
C ARG A 527 9.49 -1.04 3.14
N ARG A 528 9.74 -0.85 1.83
CA ARG A 528 9.84 -1.95 0.86
C ARG A 528 11.09 -2.79 1.08
N ALA A 529 12.21 -2.17 1.41
CA ALA A 529 13.44 -2.88 1.74
C ALA A 529 13.25 -3.77 2.96
N ALA A 530 12.68 -3.25 4.06
CA ALA A 530 12.41 -4.03 5.27
C ALA A 530 11.39 -5.16 5.02
N LEU A 531 10.31 -4.90 4.28
CA LEU A 531 9.37 -5.95 3.89
C LEU A 531 10.03 -7.01 3.04
N GLY A 532 10.96 -6.62 2.15
CA GLY A 532 11.78 -7.54 1.35
C GLY A 532 12.62 -8.47 2.22
N VAL A 533 13.28 -7.94 3.26
CA VAL A 533 14.01 -8.76 4.24
C VAL A 533 13.08 -9.70 4.98
N VAL A 534 11.95 -9.20 5.51
CA VAL A 534 10.94 -10.03 6.20
C VAL A 534 10.49 -11.19 5.32
N ARG A 535 10.14 -10.93 4.06
CA ARG A 535 9.72 -11.98 3.12
C ARG A 535 10.81 -13.01 2.85
N ILE A 536 12.04 -12.56 2.64
CA ILE A 536 13.16 -13.49 2.40
C ILE A 536 13.34 -14.40 3.62
N LEU A 537 13.40 -13.84 4.83
CA LEU A 537 13.62 -14.63 6.05
C LEU A 537 12.49 -15.64 6.27
N LEU A 538 11.23 -15.25 6.10
CA LEU A 538 10.09 -16.10 6.38
C LEU A 538 9.82 -17.14 5.28
N GLU A 539 9.72 -16.70 4.02
CA GLU A 539 9.34 -17.57 2.90
C GLU A 539 10.48 -18.55 2.52
N ARG A 540 11.75 -18.15 2.73
CA ARG A 540 12.94 -19.01 2.53
C ARG A 540 13.42 -19.72 3.79
N LYS A 541 12.75 -19.47 4.93
CA LYS A 541 13.06 -20.07 6.23
C LYS A 541 14.51 -19.84 6.66
N VAL A 542 15.04 -18.65 6.39
CA VAL A 542 16.40 -18.26 6.79
C VAL A 542 16.39 -17.82 8.25
N ARG A 543 17.23 -18.43 9.06
CA ARG A 543 17.45 -18.07 10.47
C ARG A 543 18.50 -16.98 10.56
N LEU A 544 18.08 -15.80 10.98
CA LEU A 544 18.97 -14.66 11.17
C LEU A 544 18.54 -13.85 12.38
N PRO A 545 19.28 -13.91 13.49
CA PRO A 545 19.10 -12.95 14.59
C PRO A 545 19.46 -11.55 14.08
N LEU A 546 18.46 -10.69 13.92
CA LEU A 546 18.68 -9.36 13.37
C LEU A 546 19.60 -8.51 14.25
N SER A 547 19.66 -8.75 15.55
CA SER A 547 20.60 -8.11 16.48
C SER A 547 22.08 -8.35 16.12
N SER A 548 22.39 -9.42 15.37
CA SER A 548 23.77 -9.70 14.90
C SER A 548 24.22 -8.73 13.80
N VAL A 549 23.29 -8.08 13.11
CA VAL A 549 23.56 -7.17 11.97
C VAL A 549 23.00 -5.76 12.19
N LEU A 550 22.13 -5.57 13.19
CA LEU A 550 21.51 -4.28 13.53
C LEU A 550 22.08 -3.78 14.87
N ALA A 551 22.65 -2.59 14.85
CA ALA A 551 23.10 -1.93 16.07
C ALA A 551 22.01 -1.09 16.75
N ASP A 552 20.90 -0.78 16.05
CA ASP A 552 19.87 0.15 16.50
C ASP A 552 18.56 -0.60 16.83
N ALA A 553 18.11 -0.50 18.07
CA ALA A 553 16.86 -1.10 18.54
C ALA A 553 15.61 -0.50 17.86
N ASP A 554 15.67 0.76 17.43
CA ASP A 554 14.57 1.41 16.69
C ASP A 554 14.41 0.78 15.29
N LEU A 555 15.51 0.41 14.65
CA LEU A 555 15.45 -0.34 13.38
C LEU A 555 14.84 -1.73 13.58
N LEU A 556 15.14 -2.43 14.67
CA LEU A 556 14.49 -3.70 14.99
C LEU A 556 12.98 -3.51 15.22
N SER A 557 12.58 -2.46 15.94
CA SER A 557 11.17 -2.10 16.10
C SER A 557 10.48 -1.83 14.76
N PHE A 558 11.16 -1.18 13.82
CA PHE A 558 10.66 -0.97 12.47
C PHE A 558 10.46 -2.28 11.70
N PHE A 559 11.35 -3.27 11.87
CA PHE A 559 11.15 -4.61 11.32
C PHE A 559 9.94 -5.31 11.92
N HIS A 560 9.72 -5.19 13.23
CA HIS A 560 8.52 -5.72 13.88
C HIS A 560 7.24 -5.12 13.31
N ASP A 561 7.21 -3.82 13.05
CA ASP A 561 6.06 -3.17 12.42
C ASP A 561 5.82 -3.68 10.98
N ARG A 562 6.88 -3.98 10.21
CA ARG A 562 6.74 -4.57 8.87
C ARG A 562 6.31 -6.03 8.94
N LEU A 563 6.80 -6.78 9.92
CA LEU A 563 6.35 -8.14 10.20
C LEU A 563 4.85 -8.19 10.55
N LYS A 564 4.37 -7.25 11.39
CA LYS A 564 2.95 -7.11 11.72
C LYS A 564 2.09 -6.91 10.47
N VAL A 565 2.52 -6.03 9.56
CA VAL A 565 1.81 -5.80 8.29
C VAL A 565 1.77 -7.09 7.48
N TYR A 566 2.91 -7.75 7.29
CA TYR A 566 3.03 -8.97 6.50
C TYR A 566 2.16 -10.13 7.04
N LEU A 567 2.24 -10.41 8.34
CA LEU A 567 1.47 -11.48 8.98
C LEU A 567 -0.04 -11.20 8.94
N ARG A 568 -0.44 -9.93 9.08
CA ARG A 568 -1.84 -9.53 8.97
C ARG A 568 -2.38 -9.69 7.55
N ASP A 569 -1.58 -9.37 6.54
CA ASP A 569 -1.94 -9.59 5.12
C ASP A 569 -2.11 -11.10 4.81
N LEU A 570 -1.44 -11.98 5.58
CA LEU A 570 -1.63 -13.44 5.56
C LEU A 570 -2.81 -13.92 6.42
N GLY A 571 -3.56 -13.02 7.07
CA GLY A 571 -4.75 -13.32 7.85
C GLY A 571 -4.54 -13.52 9.36
N ALA A 572 -3.33 -13.27 9.89
CA ALA A 572 -3.09 -13.34 11.33
C ALA A 572 -3.75 -12.18 12.07
N ARG A 573 -4.32 -12.45 13.25
CA ARG A 573 -4.94 -11.44 14.12
C ARG A 573 -3.88 -10.53 14.71
N HIS A 574 -4.13 -9.21 14.70
CA HIS A 574 -3.19 -8.20 15.18
C HIS A 574 -2.84 -8.36 16.68
N ASP A 575 -3.83 -8.72 17.50
CA ASP A 575 -3.65 -8.89 18.94
C ASP A 575 -2.75 -10.09 19.28
N LEU A 576 -2.78 -11.17 18.48
CA LEU A 576 -1.90 -12.33 18.65
C LEU A 576 -0.45 -11.97 18.29
N ILE A 577 -0.26 -11.20 17.23
CA ILE A 577 1.08 -10.71 16.83
C ILE A 577 1.65 -9.82 17.93
N ASP A 578 0.85 -8.89 18.45
CA ASP A 578 1.26 -7.99 19.53
C ASP A 578 1.54 -8.74 20.84
N ALA A 579 0.80 -9.82 21.12
CA ALA A 579 1.03 -10.67 22.28
C ALA A 579 2.38 -11.42 22.20
N VAL A 580 2.74 -11.94 21.03
CA VAL A 580 4.02 -12.64 20.82
C VAL A 580 5.19 -11.65 20.88
N LEU A 581 5.09 -10.48 20.24
CA LEU A 581 6.15 -9.47 20.24
C LEU A 581 6.37 -8.82 21.63
N ALA A 582 5.38 -8.87 22.50
CA ALA A 582 5.48 -8.37 23.88
C ALA A 582 5.96 -9.42 24.88
N ALA A 583 6.07 -10.69 24.48
CA ALA A 583 6.58 -11.74 25.34
C ALA A 583 8.01 -11.41 25.80
N ALA A 584 8.28 -11.61 27.08
CA ALA A 584 9.63 -11.46 27.63
C ALA A 584 10.61 -12.46 26.97
N PRO A 585 11.91 -12.11 26.85
CA PRO A 585 12.91 -13.08 26.46
C PRO A 585 12.87 -14.27 27.43
N SER A 586 13.05 -15.51 26.91
CA SER A 586 13.31 -16.65 27.79
C SER A 586 14.55 -16.31 28.61
N SER A 587 14.36 -15.99 29.87
CA SER A 587 15.41 -15.59 30.77
C SER A 587 16.28 -16.79 31.11
N ASP A 588 17.60 -16.53 31.21
CA ASP A 588 18.60 -17.30 31.93
C ASP A 588 17.99 -17.88 33.23
N PRO A 589 18.22 -19.15 33.61
CA PRO A 589 17.65 -19.79 34.80
C PRO A 589 18.01 -19.11 36.14
N SER A 590 18.84 -18.09 36.14
CA SER A 590 19.31 -17.36 37.32
C SER A 590 18.53 -16.10 37.66
N GLY A 591 17.23 -16.06 37.48
CA GLY A 591 16.25 -15.22 38.18
C GLY A 591 16.61 -13.78 38.59
N HIS A 592 17.24 -12.97 37.73
CA HIS A 592 17.42 -11.53 37.98
C HIS A 592 16.63 -10.69 36.99
N LEU A 593 15.41 -10.31 37.38
CA LEU A 593 14.63 -9.24 36.70
C LEU A 593 15.28 -7.89 36.96
N LEU A 594 15.74 -7.20 35.91
CA LEU A 594 16.14 -5.81 35.97
C LEU A 594 14.89 -4.90 36.00
N PRO A 595 14.91 -3.80 36.78
CA PRO A 595 13.75 -2.93 36.89
C PRO A 595 13.47 -2.13 35.64
N VAL A 596 12.20 -2.08 35.26
CA VAL A 596 11.65 -1.25 34.20
C VAL A 596 11.89 0.22 34.56
N GLY A 597 12.64 0.93 33.70
CA GLY A 597 12.96 2.33 33.89
C GLY A 597 11.72 3.23 33.80
N GLU A 598 11.56 4.04 34.84
CA GLU A 598 10.56 5.09 34.92
C GLU A 598 10.69 6.11 33.78
N LYS A 599 9.61 6.34 33.05
CA LYS A 599 9.46 7.56 32.24
C LYS A 599 9.34 8.77 33.14
N ARG A 600 10.38 9.58 33.18
CA ARG A 600 10.28 10.95 33.74
C ARG A 600 9.43 11.80 32.78
N GLU A 601 8.26 12.16 33.23
CA GLU A 601 7.52 13.32 32.74
C GLU A 601 8.31 14.60 33.05
N GLN A 602 8.73 15.33 32.04
CA GLN A 602 9.14 16.73 32.22
C GLN A 602 7.97 17.62 31.81
N GLY A 603 7.48 18.33 32.84
CA GLY A 603 6.39 19.27 32.75
C GLY A 603 6.70 20.48 31.86
N ALA A 604 5.65 20.98 31.27
CA ALA A 604 5.60 22.20 30.51
C ALA A 604 5.82 23.42 31.36
N ALA A 605 6.70 24.32 30.93
CA ALA A 605 6.64 25.73 31.30
C ALA A 605 6.70 26.60 30.05
N ALA A 606 5.72 27.47 29.95
CA ALA A 606 5.48 28.42 28.90
C ALA A 606 6.49 29.58 28.88
N GLY A 607 6.68 30.17 27.70
CA GLY A 607 7.22 31.53 27.59
C GLY A 607 7.86 31.89 26.26
N GLY A 608 7.11 32.41 25.36
CA GLY A 608 7.19 33.73 24.77
C GLY A 608 8.21 34.03 23.66
N SER A 609 7.64 34.47 22.55
CA SER A 609 8.12 35.51 21.62
C SER A 609 9.00 35.12 20.42
N SER A 610 8.37 35.22 19.23
CA SER A 610 9.02 35.58 17.95
C SER A 610 9.60 36.99 18.02
N PRO A 611 10.57 37.35 17.16
CA PRO A 611 10.20 38.05 15.95
C PRO A 611 11.06 37.78 14.65
N GLN A 612 10.36 37.88 13.55
CA GLN A 612 10.64 38.52 12.25
C GLN A 612 12.06 38.64 11.63
N ARG A 613 12.03 38.20 10.32
CA ARG A 613 12.60 38.81 9.09
C ARG A 613 14.04 39.31 9.05
N GLY A 614 14.70 38.91 7.96
CA GLY A 614 15.83 39.61 7.35
C GLY A 614 16.38 38.86 6.13
N GLU A 615 16.13 39.47 4.95
CA GLU A 615 16.66 39.12 3.63
C GLU A 615 18.16 39.38 3.54
N GLY A 616 18.84 38.66 2.64
CA GLY A 616 19.87 39.27 1.81
C GLY A 616 21.27 38.68 1.79
N GLY A 617 21.67 38.25 0.60
CA GLY A 617 22.99 38.62 0.08
C GLY A 617 24.05 37.52 -0.02
N ALA A 618 24.36 37.23 -1.27
CA ALA A 618 25.50 36.47 -1.80
C ALA A 618 26.89 36.97 -1.27
N HIS A 619 27.82 36.04 -1.19
CA HIS A 619 29.17 36.08 -1.83
C HIS A 619 30.05 34.93 -1.27
N ALA A 620 30.60 34.13 -2.16
CA ALA A 620 31.88 33.46 -1.96
C ALA A 620 33.02 34.49 -2.23
N PRO A 621 34.30 34.28 -1.97
CA PRO A 621 35.06 33.03 -2.01
C PRO A 621 36.17 32.85 -0.92
N ASP A 622 36.79 31.68 -0.98
CA ASP A 622 38.26 31.37 -0.91
C ASP A 622 38.97 31.09 0.40
N GLU A 623 39.78 30.03 0.22
CA GLU A 623 41.07 29.68 0.81
C GLU A 623 41.18 28.96 2.18
N GLY A 624 41.59 27.67 2.07
CA GLY A 624 42.87 27.17 2.58
C GLY A 624 42.94 26.80 4.08
N GLY A 625 43.02 25.51 4.36
CA GLY A 625 43.42 25.08 5.70
C GLY A 625 43.55 23.55 5.83
N ALA A 626 44.76 23.08 5.94
CA ALA A 626 45.25 21.73 5.97
C ALA A 626 44.50 20.75 6.88
N ALA A 627 44.26 19.56 6.33
CA ALA A 627 43.73 18.39 7.03
C ALA A 627 44.82 17.73 7.89
N THR A 628 44.54 17.54 9.16
CA THR A 628 45.23 16.57 10.00
C THR A 628 44.46 15.26 10.03
N ASN A 629 45.08 14.19 9.55
CA ASN A 629 44.60 12.83 9.66
C ASN A 629 44.40 12.42 11.12
N ALA A 630 43.16 12.12 11.49
CA ALA A 630 42.86 11.38 12.71
C ALA A 630 42.40 9.97 12.28
N THR A 631 43.31 9.04 12.46
CA THR A 631 43.10 7.58 12.42
C THR A 631 42.12 7.23 13.56
N HIS A 632 40.87 6.96 13.24
CA HIS A 632 39.94 6.31 14.17
C HIS A 632 40.16 4.79 14.11
N THR A 633 40.95 4.31 15.07
CA THR A 633 40.94 2.91 15.48
C THR A 633 39.57 2.59 16.10
N ASN A 634 38.81 1.76 15.46
CA ASN A 634 37.58 1.17 16.03
C ASN A 634 37.97 0.27 17.21
N ALA A 635 37.81 0.74 18.41
CA ALA A 635 37.74 -0.10 19.59
C ALA A 635 36.34 -0.74 19.62
N THR A 636 36.31 -2.01 19.27
CA THR A 636 35.14 -2.88 19.45
C THR A 636 34.91 -3.07 20.94
N THR A 637 34.08 -2.22 21.54
CA THR A 637 33.52 -2.49 22.88
C THR A 637 32.29 -3.36 22.65
N THR A 638 32.48 -4.66 22.82
CA THR A 638 31.39 -5.63 22.95
C THR A 638 30.58 -5.29 24.20
N ASN A 639 29.48 -4.58 24.02
CA ASN A 639 28.41 -4.55 25.02
C ASN A 639 27.63 -5.88 24.90
N ALA A 640 28.12 -6.90 25.58
CA ALA A 640 27.37 -8.11 25.88
C ALA A 640 26.35 -7.77 26.98
N GLY A 641 25.10 -7.42 26.57
CA GLY A 641 24.07 -7.13 27.55
C GLY A 641 22.81 -6.58 26.94
N ALA A 642 22.16 -7.34 26.09
CA ALA A 642 20.73 -7.45 25.81
C ALA A 642 20.56 -8.24 24.51
N THR A 643 20.75 -9.55 24.55
CA THR A 643 20.35 -10.45 23.48
C THR A 643 18.83 -10.34 23.31
N GLY A 644 18.40 -9.75 22.21
CA GLY A 644 17.04 -9.33 21.98
C GLY A 644 16.08 -10.50 21.85
N ALA A 645 15.12 -10.54 22.73
CA ALA A 645 13.92 -11.31 22.50
C ALA A 645 13.28 -10.84 21.18
N ASN A 646 12.86 -11.79 20.35
CA ASN A 646 12.14 -11.55 19.10
C ASN A 646 12.95 -10.91 17.96
N ASP A 647 14.28 -11.06 17.95
CA ASP A 647 15.14 -10.60 16.86
C ASP A 647 15.22 -11.58 15.67
N ASP A 648 14.88 -12.87 15.87
CA ASP A 648 14.67 -13.83 14.80
C ASP A 648 13.19 -13.82 14.35
N LEU A 649 12.93 -13.14 13.24
CA LEU A 649 11.57 -12.96 12.72
C LEU A 649 10.90 -14.26 12.32
N LEU A 650 11.65 -15.29 11.92
CA LEU A 650 11.09 -16.62 11.60
C LEU A 650 10.55 -17.31 12.86
N THR A 651 11.27 -17.20 13.96
CA THR A 651 10.82 -17.71 15.26
C THR A 651 9.57 -16.98 15.74
N VAL A 652 9.52 -15.65 15.60
CA VAL A 652 8.33 -14.84 15.92
C VAL A 652 7.13 -15.30 15.09
N ALA A 653 7.28 -15.50 13.78
CA ALA A 653 6.21 -15.93 12.90
C ALA A 653 5.67 -17.33 13.29
N ARG A 654 6.55 -18.27 13.61
CA ARG A 654 6.18 -19.63 14.08
C ARG A 654 5.42 -19.59 15.41
N ARG A 655 5.81 -18.71 16.35
CA ARG A 655 5.06 -18.49 17.60
C ARG A 655 3.66 -17.95 17.34
N VAL A 656 3.51 -16.99 16.42
CA VAL A 656 2.20 -16.42 16.04
C VAL A 656 1.32 -17.50 15.40
N GLU A 657 1.88 -18.36 14.54
CA GLU A 657 1.16 -19.47 13.91
C GLU A 657 0.68 -20.48 14.96
N ALA A 658 1.56 -20.91 15.88
CA ALA A 658 1.22 -21.84 16.95
C ALA A 658 0.18 -21.25 17.90
N LEU A 659 0.31 -19.97 18.29
CA LEU A 659 -0.65 -19.28 19.14
C LEU A 659 -2.01 -19.13 18.43
N THR A 660 -2.03 -18.84 17.15
CA THR A 660 -3.26 -18.75 16.35
C THR A 660 -4.00 -20.08 16.34
N ALA A 661 -3.29 -21.18 16.08
CA ALA A 661 -3.87 -22.52 16.11
C ALA A 661 -4.41 -22.89 17.51
N PHE A 662 -3.68 -22.51 18.55
CA PHE A 662 -4.06 -22.80 19.93
C PHE A 662 -5.31 -22.02 20.37
N ILE A 663 -5.39 -20.74 20.13
CA ILE A 663 -6.53 -19.87 20.53
C ILE A 663 -7.82 -20.21 19.76
N THR A 664 -7.72 -20.88 18.61
CA THR A 664 -8.92 -21.38 17.89
C THR A 664 -9.48 -22.68 18.47
N ALA A 665 -8.71 -23.40 19.29
CA ALA A 665 -9.15 -24.61 19.99
C ALA A 665 -9.84 -24.26 21.32
N GLU A 666 -10.72 -25.14 21.78
CA GLU A 666 -11.49 -24.97 23.03
C GLU A 666 -10.58 -24.83 24.26
N GLU A 667 -9.50 -25.61 24.32
CA GLU A 667 -8.52 -25.55 25.38
C GLU A 667 -7.83 -24.22 25.50
N GLY A 668 -7.50 -23.59 24.34
CA GLY A 668 -6.85 -22.28 24.27
C GLY A 668 -7.76 -21.15 24.73
N LEU A 669 -9.04 -21.18 24.31
CA LEU A 669 -10.03 -20.17 24.74
C LEU A 669 -10.25 -20.23 26.26
N ASN A 670 -10.30 -21.40 26.82
CA ASN A 670 -10.51 -21.59 28.26
C ASN A 670 -9.30 -21.16 29.09
N LEU A 671 -8.08 -21.50 28.67
CA LEU A 671 -6.85 -21.00 29.30
C LEU A 671 -6.77 -19.48 29.25
N LEU A 672 -7.13 -18.88 28.12
CA LEU A 672 -7.15 -17.43 27.95
C LEU A 672 -8.09 -16.76 28.97
N ALA A 673 -9.28 -17.32 29.20
CA ALA A 673 -10.24 -16.78 30.17
C ALA A 673 -9.68 -16.83 31.59
N GLY A 674 -9.10 -17.98 32.03
CA GLY A 674 -8.47 -18.13 33.34
C GLY A 674 -7.27 -17.20 33.54
N THR A 675 -6.39 -17.11 32.57
CA THR A 675 -5.21 -16.22 32.60
C THR A 675 -5.61 -14.74 32.65
N LYS A 676 -6.65 -14.33 31.89
CA LYS A 676 -7.18 -12.95 31.97
C LYS A 676 -7.68 -12.61 33.34
N ARG A 677 -8.41 -13.52 34.01
CA ARG A 677 -8.90 -13.30 35.37
C ARG A 677 -7.74 -13.12 36.36
N ALA A 678 -6.70 -13.94 36.28
CA ALA A 678 -5.49 -13.81 37.09
C ALA A 678 -4.78 -12.46 36.84
N THR A 679 -4.58 -12.09 35.58
CA THR A 679 -3.89 -10.85 35.19
C THR A 679 -4.69 -9.59 35.61
N GLN A 680 -6.02 -9.61 35.50
CA GLN A 680 -6.87 -8.49 35.92
C GLN A 680 -6.83 -8.27 37.44
N LEU A 681 -6.82 -9.36 38.23
CA LEU A 681 -6.65 -9.26 39.67
C LEU A 681 -5.30 -8.70 40.06
N LEU A 682 -4.22 -9.18 39.46
CA LEU A 682 -2.87 -8.66 39.67
C LEU A 682 -2.79 -7.16 39.32
N ALA A 683 -3.28 -6.77 38.15
CA ALA A 683 -3.28 -5.36 37.72
C ALA A 683 -4.12 -4.45 38.65
N ALA A 684 -5.23 -4.97 39.21
CA ALA A 684 -6.03 -4.23 40.16
C ALA A 684 -5.29 -4.00 41.50
N GLU A 685 -4.54 -4.98 41.95
CA GLU A 685 -3.74 -4.87 43.18
C GLU A 685 -2.48 -4.02 42.98
N GLU A 686 -1.78 -4.16 41.85
CA GLU A 686 -0.65 -3.32 41.45
C GLU A 686 -1.05 -1.83 41.38
N LYS A 687 -2.25 -1.50 40.86
CA LYS A 687 -2.81 -0.14 40.89
C LYS A 687 -3.05 0.42 42.28
N LYS A 688 -3.28 -0.44 43.28
CA LYS A 688 -3.41 -0.04 44.68
C LYS A 688 -2.05 0.15 45.38
N GLY A 689 -0.93 -0.08 44.68
CA GLY A 689 0.42 -0.01 45.19
C GLY A 689 0.92 -1.31 45.87
N THR A 690 0.19 -2.41 45.71
CA THR A 690 0.60 -3.73 46.22
C THR A 690 1.77 -4.26 45.40
N GLN A 691 2.91 -4.50 46.02
CA GLN A 691 4.03 -5.20 45.38
C GLN A 691 3.75 -6.70 45.43
N VAL A 692 3.62 -7.32 44.25
CA VAL A 692 3.45 -8.76 44.14
C VAL A 692 4.81 -9.45 44.30
N ALA A 693 4.93 -10.38 45.24
CA ALA A 693 6.16 -11.13 45.46
C ALA A 693 6.45 -12.05 44.29
N ASN A 694 7.72 -12.22 43.93
CA ASN A 694 8.15 -13.10 42.83
C ASN A 694 8.25 -14.57 43.24
N THR A 695 8.25 -14.86 44.57
CA THR A 695 8.38 -16.21 45.10
C THR A 695 7.13 -16.59 45.89
N VAL A 696 6.73 -17.86 45.75
CA VAL A 696 5.63 -18.45 46.50
C VAL A 696 6.22 -19.28 47.61
N ASP A 697 5.67 -19.13 48.84
CA ASP A 697 6.04 -19.93 50.00
C ASP A 697 5.03 -21.08 50.18
N PRO A 698 5.40 -22.33 49.94
CA PRO A 698 4.50 -23.48 50.11
C PRO A 698 4.04 -23.66 51.57
N ALA A 699 4.74 -23.13 52.55
CA ALA A 699 4.36 -23.23 53.98
C ALA A 699 3.10 -22.40 54.30
N LEU A 700 2.76 -21.41 53.46
CA LEU A 700 1.59 -20.55 53.62
C LEU A 700 0.34 -21.09 52.89
N PHE A 701 0.38 -22.28 52.27
CA PHE A 701 -0.80 -22.87 51.64
C PHE A 701 -1.78 -23.38 52.69
N VAL A 702 -3.01 -22.87 52.62
CA VAL A 702 -4.10 -23.26 53.50
C VAL A 702 -5.02 -24.29 52.85
N LEU A 703 -5.25 -24.17 51.56
CA LEU A 703 -6.19 -24.97 50.78
C LEU A 703 -5.47 -25.90 49.80
N ASP A 704 -6.07 -27.06 49.53
CA ASP A 704 -5.48 -28.05 48.59
C ASP A 704 -5.46 -27.50 47.13
N ALA A 705 -6.39 -26.61 46.77
CA ALA A 705 -6.38 -25.94 45.48
C ALA A 705 -5.14 -25.06 45.26
N GLU A 706 -4.58 -24.42 46.31
CA GLU A 706 -3.34 -23.66 46.27
C GLU A 706 -2.14 -24.56 45.94
N LYS A 707 -2.07 -25.73 46.61
CA LYS A 707 -1.00 -26.73 46.38
C LYS A 707 -1.08 -27.32 44.99
N ALA A 708 -2.30 -27.64 44.54
CA ALA A 708 -2.54 -28.21 43.20
C ALA A 708 -2.16 -27.22 42.11
N LEU A 709 -2.55 -25.95 42.24
CA LEU A 709 -2.19 -24.89 41.29
C LEU A 709 -0.68 -24.66 41.27
N TYR A 710 -0.02 -24.59 42.43
CA TYR A 710 1.44 -24.41 42.48
C TYR A 710 2.20 -25.54 41.75
N ALA A 711 1.84 -26.79 42.02
CA ALA A 711 2.45 -27.95 41.36
C ALA A 711 2.21 -27.92 39.82
N ALA A 712 0.99 -27.59 39.41
CA ALA A 712 0.65 -27.46 37.99
C ALA A 712 1.41 -26.35 37.29
N VAL A 713 1.52 -25.16 37.90
CA VAL A 713 2.24 -24.01 37.31
C VAL A 713 3.73 -24.27 37.20
N THR A 714 4.33 -24.87 38.23
CA THR A 714 5.75 -25.25 38.22
C THR A 714 6.03 -26.23 37.07
N LYS A 715 5.26 -27.31 36.97
CA LYS A 715 5.41 -28.29 35.88
C LYS A 715 5.17 -27.67 34.50
N ALA A 716 4.09 -26.94 34.36
CA ALA A 716 3.76 -26.31 33.06
C ALA A 716 4.84 -25.30 32.64
N SER A 717 5.45 -24.55 33.58
CA SER A 717 6.55 -23.63 33.31
C SER A 717 7.80 -24.35 32.80
N GLU A 718 8.18 -25.47 33.45
CA GLU A 718 9.33 -26.29 33.05
C GLU A 718 9.12 -26.91 31.67
N ASP A 719 7.97 -27.54 31.44
CA ASP A 719 7.62 -28.22 30.18
C ASP A 719 7.52 -27.18 29.03
N ALA A 720 6.90 -26.02 29.27
CA ALA A 720 6.78 -24.96 28.26
C ALA A 720 8.14 -24.35 27.96
N ALA A 721 8.99 -24.11 28.96
CA ALA A 721 10.32 -23.55 28.74
C ALA A 721 11.19 -24.51 27.90
N ALA A 722 11.21 -25.79 28.20
CA ALA A 722 11.92 -26.82 27.44
C ALA A 722 11.40 -26.92 26.00
N ALA A 723 10.10 -26.85 25.79
CA ALA A 723 9.49 -26.87 24.46
C ALA A 723 9.79 -25.58 23.65
N VAL A 724 9.83 -24.41 24.31
CA VAL A 724 10.24 -23.13 23.68
C VAL A 724 11.70 -23.16 23.25
N GLU A 725 12.59 -23.72 24.10
CA GLU A 725 14.00 -23.87 23.76
C GLU A 725 14.22 -24.83 22.56
N ALA A 726 13.38 -25.87 22.47
CA ALA A 726 13.33 -26.78 21.31
C ALA A 726 12.59 -26.20 20.09
N GLU A 727 12.05 -24.98 20.18
CA GLU A 727 11.17 -24.33 19.17
C GLU A 727 9.91 -25.13 18.82
N ASP A 728 9.49 -26.05 19.71
CA ASP A 728 8.21 -26.74 19.61
C ASP A 728 7.11 -25.93 20.33
N PHE A 729 6.70 -24.85 19.69
CA PHE A 729 5.69 -23.96 20.26
C PHE A 729 4.32 -24.61 20.42
N ARG A 730 4.04 -25.69 19.69
CA ARG A 730 2.80 -26.46 19.85
C ARG A 730 2.83 -27.23 21.17
N SER A 731 3.92 -27.90 21.48
CA SER A 731 4.10 -28.60 22.77
C SER A 731 4.15 -27.59 23.92
N ALA A 732 4.75 -26.42 23.75
CA ALA A 732 4.71 -25.36 24.75
C ALA A 732 3.28 -24.90 25.05
N MET A 733 2.43 -24.73 24.04
CA MET A 733 1.02 -24.40 24.23
C MET A 733 0.23 -25.52 24.89
N ALA A 734 0.50 -26.79 24.54
CA ALA A 734 -0.11 -27.95 25.16
C ALA A 734 0.24 -28.07 26.67
N ALA A 735 1.51 -27.80 27.04
CA ALA A 735 1.93 -27.77 28.44
C ALA A 735 1.18 -26.68 29.24
N LEU A 736 1.02 -25.49 28.67
CA LEU A 736 0.27 -24.39 29.30
C LEU A 736 -1.22 -24.68 29.40
N SER A 737 -1.82 -25.46 28.48
CA SER A 737 -3.24 -25.81 28.53
C SER A 737 -3.60 -26.66 29.73
N ALA A 738 -2.63 -27.41 30.29
CA ALA A 738 -2.82 -28.21 31.52
C ALA A 738 -3.13 -27.36 32.76
N LEU A 739 -2.87 -26.06 32.71
CA LEU A 739 -3.19 -25.11 33.79
C LEU A 739 -4.69 -24.82 33.93
N ARG A 740 -5.51 -25.10 32.93
CA ARG A 740 -6.94 -24.77 32.91
C ARG A 740 -7.66 -25.29 34.17
N GLY A 741 -7.64 -26.61 34.41
CA GLY A 741 -8.34 -27.21 35.52
C GLY A 741 -7.92 -26.68 36.90
N PRO A 742 -6.61 -26.67 37.21
CA PRO A 742 -6.09 -26.10 38.46
C PRO A 742 -6.41 -24.62 38.65
N VAL A 743 -6.40 -23.81 37.59
CA VAL A 743 -6.75 -22.38 37.66
C VAL A 743 -8.24 -22.19 37.92
N ASP A 744 -9.10 -22.92 37.23
CA ASP A 744 -10.56 -22.85 37.44
C ASP A 744 -10.90 -23.26 38.87
N GLN A 745 -10.33 -24.37 39.35
CA GLN A 745 -10.56 -24.86 40.72
C GLN A 745 -10.06 -23.89 41.78
N PHE A 746 -8.90 -23.29 41.56
CA PHE A 746 -8.38 -22.25 42.46
C PHE A 746 -9.34 -21.06 42.61
N PHE A 747 -9.92 -20.56 41.52
CA PHE A 747 -10.87 -19.47 41.58
C PHE A 747 -12.25 -19.83 42.16
N VAL A 748 -12.56 -21.11 42.21
CA VAL A 748 -13.79 -21.63 42.89
C VAL A 748 -13.57 -21.72 44.40
N ASP A 749 -12.42 -22.26 44.81
CA ASP A 749 -12.19 -22.64 46.22
C ASP A 749 -11.45 -21.59 47.04
N VAL A 750 -10.71 -20.67 46.38
CA VAL A 750 -9.79 -19.74 47.06
C VAL A 750 -10.25 -18.29 46.93
N LEU A 751 -10.47 -17.63 48.07
CA LEU A 751 -10.66 -16.20 48.11
C LEU A 751 -9.29 -15.52 48.11
N VAL A 752 -8.88 -14.94 46.95
CA VAL A 752 -7.53 -14.35 46.79
C VAL A 752 -7.24 -13.24 47.78
N ASN A 753 -8.24 -12.38 48.05
CA ASN A 753 -8.13 -11.27 49.02
C ASN A 753 -8.45 -11.78 50.43
N ASP A 754 -7.54 -12.57 51.00
CA ASP A 754 -7.62 -13.03 52.39
C ASP A 754 -7.38 -11.90 53.41
N ASP A 755 -7.95 -12.04 54.58
CA ASP A 755 -7.75 -11.07 55.66
C ASP A 755 -6.32 -11.11 56.20
N ASP A 756 -5.64 -12.27 56.11
CA ASP A 756 -4.22 -12.40 56.49
C ASP A 756 -3.34 -11.87 55.32
N PRO A 757 -2.55 -10.80 55.61
CA PRO A 757 -1.70 -10.19 54.62
C PRO A 757 -0.64 -11.14 53.98
N ALA A 758 -0.13 -12.08 54.77
CA ALA A 758 0.88 -13.03 54.30
C ALA A 758 0.28 -14.07 53.31
N ILE A 759 -0.89 -14.62 53.68
CA ILE A 759 -1.64 -15.54 52.83
C ILE A 759 -2.06 -14.82 51.54
N ARG A 760 -2.59 -13.61 51.65
CA ARG A 760 -2.97 -12.79 50.48
C ARG A 760 -1.78 -12.54 49.56
N ALA A 761 -0.61 -12.13 50.07
CA ALA A 761 0.59 -11.89 49.30
C ALA A 761 1.05 -13.16 48.57
N ASN A 762 0.98 -14.31 49.23
CA ASN A 762 1.36 -15.59 48.66
C ASN A 762 0.41 -16.04 47.52
N ARG A 763 -0.89 -15.80 47.65
CA ARG A 763 -1.91 -16.06 46.62
C ARG A 763 -1.70 -15.17 45.40
N LEU A 764 -1.35 -13.88 45.62
CA LEU A 764 -1.01 -12.97 44.51
C LEU A 764 0.29 -13.40 43.83
N ALA A 765 1.30 -13.86 44.56
CA ALA A 765 2.53 -14.39 44.00
C ALA A 765 2.25 -15.63 43.12
N LEU A 766 1.35 -16.53 43.57
CA LEU A 766 0.94 -17.70 42.79
C LEU A 766 0.25 -17.33 41.46
N LEU A 767 -0.63 -16.32 41.46
CA LEU A 767 -1.20 -15.75 40.23
C LEU A 767 -0.13 -15.12 39.37
N GLY A 768 0.90 -14.50 39.97
CA GLY A 768 2.07 -13.96 39.25
C GLY A 768 2.83 -15.02 38.49
N GLN A 769 2.95 -16.23 39.05
CA GLN A 769 3.59 -17.36 38.34
C GLN A 769 2.80 -17.85 37.14
N ILE A 770 1.46 -17.79 37.14
CA ILE A 770 0.65 -18.09 35.93
C ILE A 770 0.98 -17.11 34.82
N ARG A 771 1.05 -15.80 35.16
CA ARG A 771 1.42 -14.74 34.20
C ARG A 771 2.82 -14.96 33.66
N ALA A 772 3.78 -15.34 34.50
CA ALA A 772 5.15 -15.62 34.08
C ALA A 772 5.23 -16.85 33.17
N ALA A 773 4.56 -17.96 33.50
CA ALA A 773 4.51 -19.18 32.72
C ALA A 773 3.97 -18.94 31.29
N THR A 774 2.84 -18.24 31.19
CA THR A 774 2.26 -17.89 29.88
C THR A 774 3.07 -16.88 29.11
N GLY A 775 3.75 -15.96 29.84
CA GLY A 775 4.63 -14.92 29.27
C GLY A 775 5.86 -15.46 28.52
N THR A 776 6.24 -16.73 28.71
CA THR A 776 7.33 -17.38 27.95
C THR A 776 6.99 -17.54 26.46
N VAL A 777 5.72 -17.66 26.14
CA VAL A 777 5.25 -17.83 24.75
C VAL A 777 4.61 -16.56 24.19
N ALA A 778 3.70 -15.93 24.94
CA ALA A 778 2.99 -14.74 24.53
C ALA A 778 2.44 -13.97 25.73
N ASP A 779 2.28 -12.67 25.62
CA ASP A 779 1.57 -11.84 26.61
C ASP A 779 0.06 -11.97 26.41
N PHE A 780 -0.55 -12.88 27.14
CA PHE A 780 -2.00 -13.19 27.04
C PHE A 780 -2.89 -11.99 27.41
N SER A 781 -2.37 -10.98 28.11
CA SER A 781 -3.14 -9.77 28.46
C SER A 781 -3.52 -8.94 27.23
N LYS A 782 -2.78 -9.07 26.14
CA LYS A 782 -2.99 -8.35 24.87
C LYS A 782 -3.97 -9.04 23.92
N ILE A 783 -4.36 -10.27 24.20
CA ILE A 783 -5.25 -11.04 23.34
C ILE A 783 -6.70 -10.63 23.60
N SER A 784 -7.39 -10.15 22.56
CA SER A 784 -8.83 -9.86 22.60
C SER A 784 -9.61 -11.18 22.63
N GLY A 785 -10.49 -11.35 23.62
CA GLY A 785 -11.32 -12.53 23.77
C GLY A 785 -12.66 -12.37 23.11
#